data_c322bc667bb2dfcfaeac95a5cb45d86c
#
_entry.id   c322bc667bb2dfcfaeac95a5cb45d86c
#
_cell.length_a   1.000
_cell.length_b   1.000
_cell.length_c   1.000
_cell.angle_alpha   90.00
_cell.angle_beta   90.00
_cell.angle_gamma   90.00
#
_symmetry.space_group_name_H-M   'P 1'
#
loop_
_entity.id
_entity.type
_entity.pdbx_description
1 polymer ?
#
loop_
_entity_poly.entity_id
_entity_poly.type
_entity_poly.pdbx_seq_one_letter_code
_entity_poly.pdbx_strand_id
1 'polypeptide(L)'
;MTARPVGVAVVGAGPRGTAVLERLTANLGPSGPWADTPAEVHIVEPRTPGAGRVWDPGQPEQLLMNTVAGHATAFPDDTVRMAGPATTGPTLMEWARDHAPGAAPGLQPWEHPRRALMGRYLAWAHERITRSAAPYIRIVAHPTRAIGLDEAPEGRLRLRLDDGTALVVDAVVLATGHTDQRPAPREGELAAAARRHGLTHLPPGHPAEARLDLLQPGEPVLVRGLALNFFDQLTVLTSGRGGRFEQDGPAGRPRYLPSGREPRLLAGSGRGVPYLARPQVQGRMPTGHSLRFFDAAAVERLTAREPGTVGFMAEVWPLIVREAGAAWYRTLLEVRPGAARLPAAALLDRYAAAGDRTGVGTDPVAEHLYDPADRFDPFALDRPLEGRRFRDRAEFGAWLAERMYEDLDAARAPERSPLKAAAAAIAAVKGQVRRVVAAGVLSGSSYRELSWFRSFGAHIASGPPASRIAELAALYEAGVVEFMGARPAVTVDAAAGGFVAMSATTDGPPATARALLDAWLPGADLALSADPLLRGLVASGLARPHTAASNSGSGSGGGGGGGGIATGALDVCPSDLRVRDAAGRPHLRLFAFGVPVEGVHWNTAIGARARANAEMFRQADAIARSVLGATRVRPDSR
;
A
#
# COMPACT_ATOMS: atom_id res chain seq x y z
N MET A 1 -17.23 -10.24 -45.39
CA MET A 1 -17.59 -10.48 -43.97
C MET A 1 -16.71 -9.59 -43.13
N THR A 2 -17.29 -8.61 -42.44
CA THR A 2 -16.53 -7.78 -41.49
C THR A 2 -16.05 -8.68 -40.35
N ALA A 3 -14.74 -8.61 -40.05
CA ALA A 3 -14.17 -9.37 -38.96
C ALA A 3 -14.90 -9.02 -37.64
N ARG A 4 -15.22 -10.04 -36.83
CA ARG A 4 -15.81 -9.84 -35.52
C ARG A 4 -14.90 -8.94 -34.66
N PRO A 5 -15.42 -7.95 -33.94
CA PRO A 5 -14.59 -7.15 -33.04
C PRO A 5 -13.96 -8.00 -31.93
N VAL A 6 -12.75 -7.61 -31.52
CA VAL A 6 -12.05 -8.21 -30.38
C VAL A 6 -12.79 -7.80 -29.09
N GLY A 7 -13.33 -8.80 -28.37
CA GLY A 7 -14.05 -8.57 -27.09
C GLY A 7 -13.11 -8.67 -25.90
N VAL A 8 -13.01 -7.61 -25.09
CA VAL A 8 -12.19 -7.58 -23.87
C VAL A 8 -13.03 -7.11 -22.70
N ALA A 9 -13.00 -7.83 -21.57
CA ALA A 9 -13.61 -7.36 -20.33
C ALA A 9 -12.53 -6.93 -19.31
N VAL A 10 -12.66 -5.72 -18.79
CA VAL A 10 -11.85 -5.21 -17.67
C VAL A 10 -12.73 -5.19 -16.43
N VAL A 11 -12.40 -6.05 -15.46
CA VAL A 11 -13.14 -6.19 -14.20
C VAL A 11 -12.47 -5.34 -13.13
N GLY A 12 -13.15 -4.29 -12.72
CA GLY A 12 -12.64 -3.22 -11.88
C GLY A 12 -12.06 -2.07 -12.71
N ALA A 13 -12.65 -0.90 -12.60
CA ALA A 13 -12.23 0.31 -13.31
C ALA A 13 -11.72 1.41 -12.36
N GLY A 14 -11.06 1.03 -11.26
CA GLY A 14 -10.23 1.94 -10.49
C GLY A 14 -8.98 2.37 -11.30
N PRO A 15 -7.96 3.00 -10.69
CA PRO A 15 -6.79 3.54 -11.40
C PRO A 15 -6.10 2.51 -12.32
N ARG A 16 -6.07 1.23 -11.91
CA ARG A 16 -5.43 0.16 -12.69
C ARG A 16 -6.24 -0.27 -13.89
N GLY A 17 -7.54 -0.52 -13.70
CA GLY A 17 -8.40 -0.84 -14.83
C GLY A 17 -8.48 0.29 -15.84
N THR A 18 -8.46 1.54 -15.37
CA THR A 18 -8.36 2.73 -16.24
C THR A 18 -7.04 2.79 -16.99
N ALA A 19 -5.91 2.41 -16.36
CA ALA A 19 -4.63 2.32 -17.05
C ALA A 19 -4.64 1.22 -18.13
N VAL A 20 -5.29 0.08 -17.88
CA VAL A 20 -5.47 -0.97 -18.90
C VAL A 20 -6.34 -0.46 -20.06
N LEU A 21 -7.45 0.22 -19.78
CA LEU A 21 -8.29 0.82 -20.80
C LEU A 21 -7.49 1.82 -21.66
N GLU A 22 -6.73 2.70 -21.02
CA GLU A 22 -5.86 3.66 -21.71
C GLU A 22 -4.83 2.96 -22.61
N ARG A 23 -4.20 1.87 -22.12
CA ARG A 23 -3.24 1.10 -22.92
C ARG A 23 -3.90 0.34 -24.08
N LEU A 24 -5.11 -0.21 -23.87
CA LEU A 24 -5.87 -0.85 -24.95
C LEU A 24 -6.21 0.17 -26.04
N THR A 25 -6.78 1.31 -25.66
CA THR A 25 -7.17 2.35 -26.64
C THR A 25 -5.97 2.95 -27.37
N ALA A 26 -4.84 3.14 -26.69
CA ALA A 26 -3.61 3.64 -27.32
C ALA A 26 -2.99 2.63 -28.31
N ASN A 27 -2.93 1.35 -27.94
CA ASN A 27 -2.38 0.30 -28.82
C ASN A 27 -3.30 -0.02 -30.01
N LEU A 28 -4.61 0.14 -29.87
CA LEU A 28 -5.61 0.01 -30.93
C LEU A 28 -5.74 1.30 -31.76
N GLY A 29 -5.35 2.45 -31.22
CA GLY A 29 -5.48 3.74 -31.87
C GLY A 29 -4.61 3.90 -33.13
N PRO A 30 -4.76 5.00 -33.89
CA PRO A 30 -4.11 5.17 -35.20
C PRO A 30 -2.58 5.05 -35.19
N SER A 31 -1.94 5.37 -34.07
CA SER A 31 -0.48 5.25 -33.91
C SER A 31 -0.04 3.92 -33.27
N GLY A 32 -0.97 3.04 -32.99
CA GLY A 32 -0.72 1.76 -32.30
C GLY A 32 -0.44 0.62 -33.27
N PRO A 33 0.20 -0.45 -32.78
CA PRO A 33 0.54 -1.63 -33.60
C PRO A 33 -0.70 -2.47 -34.00
N TRP A 34 -1.87 -2.20 -33.42
CA TRP A 34 -3.16 -2.82 -33.76
C TRP A 34 -4.17 -1.78 -34.30
N ALA A 35 -3.69 -0.72 -34.97
CA ALA A 35 -4.54 0.28 -35.60
C ALA A 35 -5.62 -0.40 -36.48
N ASP A 36 -6.78 0.24 -36.57
CA ASP A 36 -7.93 -0.19 -37.37
C ASP A 36 -8.53 -1.58 -37.02
N THR A 37 -8.12 -2.15 -35.87
CA THR A 37 -8.70 -3.38 -35.37
C THR A 37 -9.98 -3.07 -34.59
N PRO A 38 -11.17 -3.51 -35.07
CA PRO A 38 -12.42 -3.31 -34.33
C PRO A 38 -12.36 -4.00 -32.98
N ALA A 39 -12.75 -3.30 -31.92
CA ALA A 39 -12.74 -3.86 -30.57
C ALA A 39 -13.98 -3.42 -29.77
N GLU A 40 -14.42 -4.30 -28.86
CA GLU A 40 -15.45 -4.01 -27.87
C GLU A 40 -14.85 -4.23 -26.47
N VAL A 41 -14.71 -3.15 -25.71
CA VAL A 41 -14.13 -3.17 -24.37
C VAL A 41 -15.25 -2.99 -23.34
N HIS A 42 -15.50 -4.03 -22.55
CA HIS A 42 -16.50 -4.04 -21.48
C HIS A 42 -15.83 -3.64 -20.16
N ILE A 43 -16.30 -2.56 -19.55
CA ILE A 43 -15.84 -2.05 -18.26
C ILE A 43 -16.85 -2.46 -17.19
N VAL A 44 -16.46 -3.40 -16.32
CA VAL A 44 -17.31 -3.92 -15.24
C VAL A 44 -16.86 -3.28 -13.92
N GLU A 45 -17.63 -2.30 -13.43
CA GLU A 45 -17.32 -1.55 -12.21
C GLU A 45 -18.62 -1.11 -11.49
N PRO A 46 -18.86 -1.58 -10.26
CA PRO A 46 -20.07 -1.22 -9.51
C PRO A 46 -20.03 0.20 -8.91
N ARG A 47 -18.88 0.84 -8.95
CA ARG A 47 -18.64 2.19 -8.41
C ARG A 47 -18.38 3.18 -9.55
N THR A 48 -17.93 4.39 -9.20
CA THR A 48 -17.55 5.41 -10.19
C THR A 48 -16.32 4.93 -10.98
N PRO A 49 -16.43 4.70 -12.31
CA PRO A 49 -15.28 4.35 -13.14
C PRO A 49 -14.17 5.40 -13.03
N GLY A 50 -12.93 4.95 -13.07
CA GLY A 50 -11.75 5.75 -12.79
C GLY A 50 -11.38 5.79 -11.31
N ALA A 51 -12.32 6.11 -10.47
CA ALA A 51 -12.15 6.23 -9.02
C ALA A 51 -12.15 4.85 -8.31
N GLY A 52 -13.11 3.99 -8.65
CA GLY A 52 -13.30 2.71 -7.97
C GLY A 52 -13.60 2.88 -6.48
N ARG A 53 -13.30 1.84 -5.68
CA ARG A 53 -13.63 1.80 -4.25
C ARG A 53 -12.80 2.77 -3.39
N VAL A 54 -11.51 2.88 -3.67
CA VAL A 54 -10.56 3.59 -2.79
C VAL A 54 -10.64 5.11 -2.95
N TRP A 55 -10.95 5.58 -4.14
CA TRP A 55 -10.95 6.99 -4.49
C TRP A 55 -12.36 7.55 -4.70
N ASP A 56 -13.35 6.97 -4.05
CA ASP A 56 -14.75 7.44 -4.16
C ASP A 56 -14.81 8.98 -4.03
N PRO A 57 -15.35 9.71 -5.03
CA PRO A 57 -15.49 11.16 -4.96
C PRO A 57 -16.40 11.65 -3.83
N GLY A 58 -17.30 10.79 -3.33
CA GLY A 58 -18.22 11.08 -2.24
C GLY A 58 -17.69 10.76 -0.84
N GLN A 59 -16.44 10.30 -0.71
CA GLN A 59 -15.86 10.00 0.61
C GLN A 59 -15.63 11.25 1.44
N PRO A 60 -15.47 11.13 2.79
CA PRO A 60 -15.30 12.28 3.67
C PRO A 60 -14.15 13.19 3.23
N GLU A 61 -14.43 14.50 3.18
CA GLU A 61 -13.48 15.53 2.74
C GLU A 61 -12.23 15.64 3.63
N GLN A 62 -12.30 15.11 4.85
CA GLN A 62 -11.19 15.07 5.80
C GLN A 62 -10.09 14.07 5.39
N LEU A 63 -10.40 13.08 4.53
CA LEU A 63 -9.46 12.04 4.15
C LEU A 63 -8.42 12.59 3.16
N LEU A 64 -7.15 12.55 3.57
CA LEU A 64 -6.03 13.02 2.77
C LEU A 64 -5.30 11.86 2.06
N MET A 65 -4.71 12.17 0.92
CA MET A 65 -3.70 11.31 0.31
C MET A 65 -2.42 11.33 1.15
N ASN A 66 -1.68 10.24 1.15
CA ASN A 66 -0.31 10.21 1.68
C ASN A 66 0.75 10.51 0.59
N THR A 67 0.31 10.86 -0.62
CA THR A 67 1.15 11.30 -1.74
C THR A 67 0.86 12.77 -2.01
N VAL A 68 1.91 13.56 -2.26
CA VAL A 68 1.75 14.98 -2.57
C VAL A 68 1.12 15.20 -3.95
N ALA A 69 0.40 16.30 -4.11
CA ALA A 69 -0.40 16.61 -5.29
C ALA A 69 0.42 16.62 -6.59
N GLY A 70 1.63 17.18 -6.56
CA GLY A 70 2.51 17.28 -7.73
C GLY A 70 3.06 15.94 -8.24
N HIS A 71 2.90 14.85 -7.48
CA HIS A 71 3.30 13.52 -7.93
C HIS A 71 2.17 12.68 -8.53
N ALA A 72 0.91 13.05 -8.32
CA ALA A 72 -0.22 12.22 -8.72
C ALA A 72 -0.55 12.36 -10.21
N THR A 73 -0.66 11.23 -10.92
CA THR A 73 -1.07 11.20 -12.34
C THR A 73 -1.91 9.97 -12.66
N ALA A 74 -2.83 10.11 -13.63
CA ALA A 74 -3.58 9.03 -14.24
C ALA A 74 -3.08 8.71 -15.66
N PHE A 75 -2.13 9.45 -16.18
CA PHE A 75 -1.61 9.31 -17.54
C PHE A 75 -0.11 9.00 -17.54
N PRO A 76 0.36 8.16 -18.48
CA PRO A 76 1.79 7.99 -18.70
C PRO A 76 2.42 9.27 -19.23
N ASP A 77 3.70 9.46 -18.93
CA ASP A 77 4.56 10.51 -19.45
C ASP A 77 5.76 9.93 -20.21
N ASP A 78 6.63 10.78 -20.74
CA ASP A 78 7.81 10.43 -21.52
C ASP A 78 8.86 9.61 -20.76
N THR A 79 8.79 9.57 -19.42
CA THR A 79 9.68 8.72 -18.60
C THR A 79 9.25 7.26 -18.56
N VAL A 80 7.99 6.95 -18.93
CA VAL A 80 7.46 5.59 -18.88
C VAL A 80 7.99 4.77 -20.05
N ARG A 81 8.86 3.81 -19.74
CA ARG A 81 9.45 2.88 -20.72
C ARG A 81 8.49 1.73 -21.01
N MET A 82 7.69 1.88 -22.05
CA MET A 82 6.73 0.88 -22.54
C MET A 82 6.82 0.77 -24.06
N ALA A 83 6.30 -0.32 -24.62
CA ALA A 83 6.41 -0.60 -26.06
C ALA A 83 5.30 0.06 -26.90
N GLY A 84 4.12 0.30 -26.29
CA GLY A 84 2.99 0.96 -26.96
C GLY A 84 3.09 2.49 -26.90
N PRO A 85 2.32 3.20 -27.75
CA PRO A 85 2.27 4.66 -27.75
C PRO A 85 1.66 5.19 -26.45
N ALA A 86 2.17 6.34 -25.96
CA ALA A 86 1.65 6.99 -24.75
C ALA A 86 0.49 7.94 -25.09
N THR A 87 -0.61 7.84 -24.34
CA THR A 87 -1.65 8.88 -24.32
C THR A 87 -1.33 9.86 -23.21
N THR A 88 -0.80 11.01 -23.54
CA THR A 88 -0.45 12.04 -22.56
C THR A 88 -1.68 12.73 -22.01
N GLY A 89 -1.60 13.16 -20.75
CA GLY A 89 -2.66 13.92 -20.09
C GLY A 89 -2.14 14.70 -18.90
N PRO A 90 -2.97 15.58 -18.31
CA PRO A 90 -2.57 16.41 -17.19
C PRO A 90 -2.34 15.58 -15.93
N THR A 91 -1.41 16.01 -15.09
CA THR A 91 -1.29 15.59 -13.68
C THR A 91 -2.50 16.06 -12.88
N LEU A 92 -2.66 15.56 -11.64
CA LEU A 92 -3.72 16.03 -10.73
C LEU A 92 -3.67 17.56 -10.54
N MET A 93 -2.46 18.14 -10.44
CA MET A 93 -2.29 19.59 -10.24
C MET A 93 -2.72 20.40 -11.45
N GLU A 94 -2.30 19.99 -12.65
CA GLU A 94 -2.67 20.64 -13.90
C GLU A 94 -4.18 20.54 -14.13
N TRP A 95 -4.75 19.35 -13.90
CA TRP A 95 -6.20 19.15 -13.99
C TRP A 95 -6.98 20.00 -12.99
N ALA A 96 -6.54 20.05 -11.71
CA ALA A 96 -7.23 20.84 -10.69
C ALA A 96 -7.24 22.33 -11.02
N ARG A 97 -6.13 22.85 -11.53
CA ARG A 97 -6.02 24.24 -11.99
C ARG A 97 -6.99 24.55 -13.15
N ASP A 98 -7.04 23.67 -14.16
CA ASP A 98 -7.68 23.96 -15.43
C ASP A 98 -9.16 23.54 -15.47
N HIS A 99 -9.55 22.51 -14.69
CA HIS A 99 -10.89 21.89 -14.74
C HIS A 99 -11.66 21.95 -13.41
N ALA A 100 -10.98 22.22 -12.28
CA ALA A 100 -11.61 22.23 -10.97
C ALA A 100 -11.03 23.32 -10.04
N PRO A 101 -10.88 24.59 -10.49
CA PRO A 101 -10.19 25.63 -9.71
C PRO A 101 -10.84 25.92 -8.35
N GLY A 102 -12.17 25.75 -8.23
CA GLY A 102 -12.89 25.90 -6.97
C GLY A 102 -12.80 24.69 -6.03
N ALA A 103 -12.32 23.54 -6.48
CA ALA A 103 -12.29 22.31 -5.68
C ALA A 103 -11.07 22.23 -4.74
N ALA A 104 -10.00 22.92 -5.07
CA ALA A 104 -8.76 22.96 -4.28
C ALA A 104 -8.05 24.32 -4.45
N PRO A 105 -8.68 25.43 -4.00
CA PRO A 105 -8.09 26.75 -4.15
C PRO A 105 -6.75 26.81 -3.38
N GLY A 106 -5.70 27.27 -4.07
CA GLY A 106 -4.37 27.44 -3.47
C GLY A 106 -3.58 26.15 -3.21
N LEU A 107 -4.06 24.96 -3.62
CA LEU A 107 -3.33 23.70 -3.46
C LEU A 107 -1.94 23.79 -4.10
N GLN A 108 -0.92 23.47 -3.31
CA GLN A 108 0.47 23.51 -3.76
C GLN A 108 0.98 22.10 -4.14
N PRO A 109 1.99 21.98 -5.02
CA PRO A 109 2.52 20.67 -5.44
C PRO A 109 3.05 19.78 -4.32
N TRP A 110 3.56 20.38 -3.23
CA TRP A 110 4.11 19.68 -2.06
C TRP A 110 3.07 19.36 -0.98
N GLU A 111 1.81 19.77 -1.17
CA GLU A 111 0.73 19.49 -0.23
C GLU A 111 0.04 18.15 -0.50
N HIS A 112 -0.61 17.62 0.53
CA HIS A 112 -1.37 16.38 0.46
C HIS A 112 -2.84 16.69 0.14
N PRO A 113 -3.32 16.35 -1.07
CA PRO A 113 -4.69 16.67 -1.46
C PRO A 113 -5.70 15.72 -0.80
N ARG A 114 -6.97 16.14 -0.80
CA ARG A 114 -8.09 15.31 -0.37
C ARG A 114 -8.26 14.12 -1.32
N ARG A 115 -8.61 12.94 -0.77
CA ARG A 115 -8.87 11.76 -1.59
C ARG A 115 -10.04 11.94 -2.53
N ALA A 116 -11.09 12.65 -2.11
CA ALA A 116 -12.23 12.99 -2.97
C ALA A 116 -11.81 13.79 -4.22
N LEU A 117 -10.82 14.69 -4.11
CA LEU A 117 -10.27 15.42 -5.26
C LEU A 117 -9.57 14.47 -6.23
N MET A 118 -8.76 13.54 -5.73
CA MET A 118 -8.14 12.50 -6.56
C MET A 118 -9.20 11.64 -7.25
N GLY A 119 -10.27 11.30 -6.55
CA GLY A 119 -11.38 10.55 -7.12
C GLY A 119 -12.04 11.26 -8.31
N ARG A 120 -12.31 12.56 -8.16
CA ARG A 120 -12.84 13.39 -9.25
C ARG A 120 -11.89 13.45 -10.46
N TYR A 121 -10.60 13.60 -10.21
CA TYR A 121 -9.58 13.57 -11.27
C TYR A 121 -9.53 12.22 -12.00
N LEU A 122 -9.57 11.12 -11.28
CA LEU A 122 -9.54 9.78 -11.85
C LEU A 122 -10.80 9.47 -12.67
N ALA A 123 -11.98 9.88 -12.20
CA ALA A 123 -13.24 9.76 -12.94
C ALA A 123 -13.20 10.58 -14.24
N TRP A 124 -12.72 11.81 -14.17
CA TRP A 124 -12.51 12.65 -15.36
C TRP A 124 -11.50 12.03 -16.35
N ALA A 125 -10.40 11.46 -15.83
CA ALA A 125 -9.40 10.81 -16.68
C ALA A 125 -9.98 9.60 -17.42
N HIS A 126 -10.76 8.77 -16.72
CA HIS A 126 -11.46 7.63 -17.32
C HIS A 126 -12.43 8.08 -18.43
N GLU A 127 -13.24 9.09 -18.16
CA GLU A 127 -14.17 9.64 -19.14
C GLU A 127 -13.45 10.25 -20.35
N ARG A 128 -12.34 10.96 -20.15
CA ARG A 128 -11.51 11.51 -21.23
C ARG A 128 -10.97 10.39 -22.12
N ILE A 129 -10.40 9.32 -21.53
CA ILE A 129 -9.88 8.17 -22.26
C ILE A 129 -11.00 7.52 -23.10
N THR A 130 -12.17 7.32 -22.49
CA THR A 130 -13.34 6.73 -23.15
C THR A 130 -13.80 7.56 -24.34
N ARG A 131 -13.89 8.89 -24.20
CA ARG A 131 -14.31 9.79 -25.28
C ARG A 131 -13.27 9.95 -26.40
N SER A 132 -12.00 9.78 -26.10
CA SER A 132 -10.92 9.90 -27.09
C SER A 132 -10.60 8.60 -27.82
N ALA A 133 -11.29 7.50 -27.52
CA ALA A 133 -11.11 6.24 -28.22
C ALA A 133 -11.50 6.36 -29.71
N ALA A 134 -10.76 5.67 -30.57
CA ALA A 134 -11.04 5.66 -32.01
C ALA A 134 -12.46 5.10 -32.28
N PRO A 135 -13.15 5.56 -33.35
CA PRO A 135 -14.57 5.20 -33.61
C PRO A 135 -14.85 3.70 -33.75
N TYR A 136 -13.83 2.91 -34.10
CA TYR A 136 -13.94 1.46 -34.21
C TYR A 136 -13.70 0.72 -32.87
N ILE A 137 -13.46 1.46 -31.79
CA ILE A 137 -13.34 0.93 -30.43
C ILE A 137 -14.63 1.27 -29.66
N ARG A 138 -15.47 0.28 -29.42
CA ARG A 138 -16.68 0.45 -28.62
C ARG A 138 -16.35 0.17 -27.16
N ILE A 139 -16.61 1.13 -26.26
CA ILE A 139 -16.47 0.96 -24.83
C ILE A 139 -17.85 0.87 -24.21
N VAL A 140 -18.12 -0.22 -23.47
CA VAL A 140 -19.43 -0.51 -22.87
C VAL A 140 -19.26 -0.60 -21.35
N ALA A 141 -19.93 0.27 -20.61
CA ALA A 141 -19.92 0.27 -19.16
C ALA A 141 -21.01 -0.66 -18.60
N HIS A 142 -20.63 -1.46 -17.60
CA HIS A 142 -21.51 -2.32 -16.81
C HIS A 142 -21.40 -1.92 -15.34
N PRO A 143 -22.37 -1.15 -14.79
CA PRO A 143 -22.32 -0.67 -13.40
C PRO A 143 -22.75 -1.78 -12.41
N THR A 144 -22.06 -2.90 -12.45
CA THR A 144 -22.36 -4.11 -11.70
C THR A 144 -21.07 -4.86 -11.34
N ARG A 145 -21.18 -5.94 -10.58
CA ARG A 145 -20.05 -6.81 -10.20
C ARG A 145 -19.95 -8.02 -11.13
N ALA A 146 -18.74 -8.45 -11.40
CA ALA A 146 -18.49 -9.79 -11.93
C ALA A 146 -18.50 -10.80 -10.79
N ILE A 147 -19.27 -11.88 -10.94
CA ILE A 147 -19.46 -12.89 -9.90
C ILE A 147 -18.99 -14.29 -10.29
N GLY A 148 -18.64 -14.51 -11.55
CA GLY A 148 -18.13 -15.80 -12.01
C GLY A 148 -17.53 -15.72 -13.41
N LEU A 149 -16.65 -16.67 -13.71
CA LEU A 149 -16.00 -16.81 -15.01
C LEU A 149 -15.92 -18.29 -15.36
N ASP A 150 -16.32 -18.60 -16.59
CA ASP A 150 -16.30 -19.95 -17.14
C ASP A 150 -15.65 -19.92 -18.53
N GLU A 151 -15.11 -21.05 -18.99
CA GLU A 151 -14.72 -21.20 -20.38
C GLU A 151 -15.94 -21.25 -21.30
N ALA A 152 -15.81 -20.69 -22.48
CA ALA A 152 -16.84 -20.67 -23.54
C ALA A 152 -16.28 -21.31 -24.82
N PRO A 153 -17.14 -21.68 -25.79
CA PRO A 153 -16.69 -22.19 -27.08
C PRO A 153 -15.66 -21.27 -27.75
N GLU A 154 -14.85 -21.83 -28.62
CA GLU A 154 -13.77 -21.16 -29.36
C GLU A 154 -12.67 -20.59 -28.46
N GLY A 155 -12.48 -21.16 -27.26
CA GLY A 155 -11.51 -20.70 -26.27
C GLY A 155 -11.81 -19.33 -25.72
N ARG A 156 -13.03 -18.83 -25.86
CA ARG A 156 -13.49 -17.56 -25.25
C ARG A 156 -13.80 -17.74 -23.77
N LEU A 157 -14.10 -16.63 -23.11
CA LEU A 157 -14.44 -16.59 -21.68
C LEU A 157 -15.86 -16.03 -21.51
N ARG A 158 -16.65 -16.67 -20.64
CA ARG A 158 -18.00 -16.21 -20.25
C ARG A 158 -17.92 -15.62 -18.86
N LEU A 159 -18.01 -14.29 -18.78
CA LEU A 159 -18.04 -13.53 -17.54
C LEU A 159 -19.50 -13.34 -17.10
N ARG A 160 -19.85 -13.82 -15.90
CA ARG A 160 -21.17 -13.67 -15.30
C ARG A 160 -21.20 -12.45 -14.39
N LEU A 161 -22.22 -11.62 -14.56
CA LEU A 161 -22.43 -10.39 -13.79
C LEU A 161 -23.56 -10.57 -12.76
N ASP A 162 -23.54 -9.76 -11.72
CA ASP A 162 -24.48 -9.82 -10.59
C ASP A 162 -25.92 -9.39 -10.96
N ASP A 163 -26.07 -8.63 -12.05
CA ASP A 163 -27.36 -8.26 -12.65
C ASP A 163 -28.01 -9.35 -13.53
N GLY A 164 -27.41 -10.54 -13.58
CA GLY A 164 -27.85 -11.65 -14.39
C GLY A 164 -27.31 -11.66 -15.83
N THR A 165 -26.60 -10.63 -16.26
CA THR A 165 -25.98 -10.58 -17.60
C THR A 165 -24.79 -11.52 -17.70
N ALA A 166 -24.51 -12.02 -18.90
CA ALA A 166 -23.30 -12.78 -19.22
C ALA A 166 -22.62 -12.19 -20.46
N LEU A 167 -21.33 -11.92 -20.35
CA LEU A 167 -20.50 -11.42 -21.45
C LEU A 167 -19.62 -12.55 -21.97
N VAL A 168 -19.62 -12.77 -23.29
CA VAL A 168 -18.71 -13.74 -23.93
C VAL A 168 -17.62 -12.95 -24.67
N VAL A 169 -16.42 -12.97 -24.13
CA VAL A 169 -15.29 -12.13 -24.56
C VAL A 169 -14.06 -12.95 -24.93
N ASP A 170 -13.13 -12.35 -25.65
CA ASP A 170 -11.88 -12.99 -26.05
C ASP A 170 -10.82 -12.95 -24.93
N ALA A 171 -10.89 -11.95 -24.03
CA ALA A 171 -9.98 -11.86 -22.89
C ALA A 171 -10.64 -11.16 -21.70
N VAL A 172 -10.18 -11.50 -20.50
CA VAL A 172 -10.59 -10.88 -19.23
C VAL A 172 -9.37 -10.38 -18.47
N VAL A 173 -9.42 -9.14 -18.00
CA VAL A 173 -8.39 -8.52 -17.14
C VAL A 173 -9.00 -8.23 -15.77
N LEU A 174 -8.48 -8.88 -14.74
CA LEU A 174 -8.89 -8.70 -13.35
C LEU A 174 -8.09 -7.56 -12.71
N ALA A 175 -8.69 -6.38 -12.57
CA ALA A 175 -8.15 -5.20 -11.90
C ALA A 175 -8.98 -4.87 -10.64
N THR A 176 -9.43 -5.88 -9.91
CA THR A 176 -10.43 -5.82 -8.83
C THR A 176 -10.01 -5.01 -7.60
N GLY A 177 -8.72 -4.72 -7.44
CA GLY A 177 -8.21 -3.95 -6.30
C GLY A 177 -8.40 -4.67 -4.96
N HIS A 178 -8.77 -3.89 -3.92
CA HIS A 178 -9.09 -4.45 -2.60
C HIS A 178 -10.50 -5.03 -2.59
N THR A 179 -10.59 -6.35 -2.50
CA THR A 179 -11.84 -7.10 -2.33
C THR A 179 -12.13 -7.37 -0.86
N ASP A 180 -13.37 -7.69 -0.53
CA ASP A 180 -13.74 -8.05 0.82
C ASP A 180 -13.09 -9.37 1.24
N GLN A 181 -12.72 -9.45 2.52
CA GLN A 181 -12.09 -10.61 3.14
C GLN A 181 -13.00 -11.17 4.24
N ARG A 182 -13.04 -12.47 4.36
CA ARG A 182 -13.59 -13.12 5.56
C ARG A 182 -12.65 -12.83 6.72
N PRO A 183 -13.17 -12.66 7.94
CA PRO A 183 -12.32 -12.45 9.11
C PRO A 183 -11.37 -13.64 9.31
N ALA A 184 -10.13 -13.36 9.69
CA ALA A 184 -9.22 -14.39 10.18
C ALA A 184 -9.80 -15.08 11.42
N PRO A 185 -9.41 -16.33 11.76
CA PRO A 185 -10.04 -17.10 12.84
C PRO A 185 -10.17 -16.32 14.16
N ARG A 186 -9.10 -15.70 14.64
CA ARG A 186 -9.10 -14.91 15.89
C ARG A 186 -10.02 -13.68 15.82
N GLU A 187 -10.08 -13.01 14.67
CA GLU A 187 -10.98 -11.86 14.44
C GLU A 187 -12.43 -12.30 14.40
N GLY A 188 -12.69 -13.48 13.79
CA GLY A 188 -14.01 -14.09 13.75
C GLY A 188 -14.50 -14.50 15.14
N GLU A 189 -13.64 -15.07 15.98
CA GLU A 189 -13.94 -15.41 17.38
C GLU A 189 -14.28 -14.16 18.20
N LEU A 190 -13.48 -13.11 18.07
CA LEU A 190 -13.70 -11.82 18.74
C LEU A 190 -15.02 -11.18 18.31
N ALA A 191 -15.30 -11.17 17.01
CA ALA A 191 -16.55 -10.65 16.46
C ALA A 191 -17.78 -11.47 16.94
N ALA A 192 -17.65 -12.80 17.02
CA ALA A 192 -18.70 -13.66 17.55
C ALA A 192 -18.94 -13.42 19.04
N ALA A 193 -17.87 -13.27 19.84
CA ALA A 193 -17.97 -12.93 21.25
C ALA A 193 -18.63 -11.56 21.45
N ALA A 194 -18.23 -10.55 20.67
CA ALA A 194 -18.84 -9.23 20.72
C ALA A 194 -20.36 -9.28 20.46
N ARG A 195 -20.80 -10.00 19.43
CA ARG A 195 -22.24 -10.16 19.14
C ARG A 195 -23.00 -10.84 20.28
N ARG A 196 -22.43 -11.90 20.89
CA ARG A 196 -23.08 -12.59 22.03
C ARG A 196 -23.32 -11.68 23.23
N HIS A 197 -22.44 -10.69 23.43
CA HIS A 197 -22.50 -9.77 24.58
C HIS A 197 -23.06 -8.38 24.22
N GLY A 198 -23.62 -8.19 23.04
CA GLY A 198 -24.20 -6.90 22.61
C GLY A 198 -23.17 -5.78 22.55
N LEU A 199 -21.94 -6.09 22.17
CA LEU A 199 -20.82 -5.14 22.04
C LEU A 199 -20.65 -4.69 20.58
N THR A 200 -20.18 -3.48 20.39
CA THR A 200 -19.90 -2.92 19.06
C THR A 200 -18.47 -3.28 18.62
N HIS A 201 -18.33 -4.10 17.58
CA HIS A 201 -17.05 -4.38 16.95
C HIS A 201 -17.05 -3.89 15.50
N LEU A 202 -16.17 -2.94 15.20
CA LEU A 202 -15.90 -2.46 13.86
C LEU A 202 -14.65 -3.19 13.34
N PRO A 203 -14.80 -4.21 12.47
CA PRO A 203 -13.69 -5.02 12.00
C PRO A 203 -12.80 -4.25 11.01
N PRO A 204 -11.62 -4.82 10.64
CA PRO A 204 -10.77 -4.24 9.61
C PRO A 204 -11.54 -3.97 8.32
N GLY A 205 -11.34 -2.78 7.74
CA GLY A 205 -12.07 -2.39 6.53
C GLY A 205 -11.61 -1.06 5.95
N HIS A 206 -12.25 -0.67 4.84
CA HIS A 206 -11.96 0.61 4.21
C HIS A 206 -12.47 1.76 5.10
N PRO A 207 -11.67 2.80 5.39
CA PRO A 207 -12.03 3.83 6.37
C PRO A 207 -13.26 4.64 5.96
N ALA A 208 -13.49 4.84 4.66
CA ALA A 208 -14.68 5.55 4.16
C ALA A 208 -15.98 4.72 4.26
N GLU A 209 -15.88 3.40 4.49
CA GLU A 209 -17.03 2.49 4.61
C GLU A 209 -17.26 2.04 6.07
N ALA A 210 -16.36 2.42 6.99
CA ALA A 210 -16.47 2.04 8.39
C ALA A 210 -17.70 2.72 9.04
N ARG A 211 -18.50 1.92 9.74
CA ARG A 211 -19.72 2.37 10.45
C ARG A 211 -19.36 3.15 11.73
N LEU A 212 -18.57 4.23 11.57
CA LEU A 212 -18.12 5.07 12.67
C LEU A 212 -19.28 5.81 13.37
N ASP A 213 -20.43 5.88 12.73
CA ASP A 213 -21.70 6.36 13.29
C ASP A 213 -22.20 5.55 14.51
N LEU A 214 -21.79 4.28 14.63
CA LEU A 214 -22.12 3.42 15.77
C LEU A 214 -21.37 3.78 17.06
N LEU A 215 -20.27 4.54 16.97
CA LEU A 215 -19.47 4.94 18.13
C LEU A 215 -20.06 6.20 18.77
N GLN A 216 -20.49 6.08 20.01
CA GLN A 216 -21.25 7.16 20.68
C GLN A 216 -20.33 8.25 21.25
N PRO A 217 -20.80 9.51 21.32
CA PRO A 217 -20.09 10.61 21.96
C PRO A 217 -19.72 10.31 23.42
N GLY A 218 -18.48 10.65 23.80
CA GLY A 218 -17.98 10.50 25.18
C GLY A 218 -17.71 9.07 25.64
N GLU A 219 -18.22 8.04 24.92
CA GLU A 219 -17.99 6.64 25.28
C GLU A 219 -16.55 6.20 24.96
N PRO A 220 -15.94 5.36 25.81
CA PRO A 220 -14.64 4.79 25.53
C PRO A 220 -14.72 3.78 24.37
N VAL A 221 -13.75 3.87 23.45
CA VAL A 221 -13.57 2.98 22.32
C VAL A 221 -12.14 2.44 22.33
N LEU A 222 -11.96 1.14 22.40
CA LEU A 222 -10.66 0.52 22.17
C LEU A 222 -10.33 0.60 20.67
N VAL A 223 -9.14 1.07 20.33
CA VAL A 223 -8.66 1.16 18.95
C VAL A 223 -7.39 0.34 18.79
N ARG A 224 -7.44 -0.65 17.90
CA ARG A 224 -6.24 -1.41 17.52
C ARG A 224 -5.72 -0.90 16.17
N GLY A 225 -4.46 -0.44 16.14
CA GLY A 225 -3.80 0.09 14.96
C GLY A 225 -3.49 1.58 15.08
N LEU A 226 -2.26 1.99 14.69
CA LEU A 226 -1.77 3.37 14.69
C LEU A 226 -1.10 3.72 13.34
N ALA A 227 -1.56 3.06 12.25
CA ALA A 227 -1.11 3.29 10.88
C ALA A 227 -2.07 4.23 10.13
N LEU A 228 -1.95 4.31 8.81
CA LEU A 228 -2.70 5.28 7.98
C LEU A 228 -4.23 5.21 8.14
N ASN A 229 -4.79 4.00 8.24
CA ASN A 229 -6.24 3.82 8.44
C ASN A 229 -6.71 4.43 9.77
N PHE A 230 -5.88 4.34 10.82
CA PHE A 230 -6.16 4.99 12.11
C PHE A 230 -6.31 6.51 11.94
N PHE A 231 -5.40 7.18 11.23
CA PHE A 231 -5.49 8.63 11.01
C PHE A 231 -6.73 9.02 10.21
N ASP A 232 -7.12 8.20 9.24
CA ASP A 232 -8.35 8.43 8.48
C ASP A 232 -9.59 8.36 9.39
N GLN A 233 -9.71 7.28 10.18
CA GLN A 233 -10.84 7.09 11.10
C GLN A 233 -10.84 8.13 12.23
N LEU A 234 -9.66 8.44 12.79
CA LEU A 234 -9.49 9.50 13.81
C LEU A 234 -10.05 10.84 13.31
N THR A 235 -9.69 11.22 12.09
CA THR A 235 -10.14 12.49 11.52
C THR A 235 -11.66 12.54 11.32
N VAL A 236 -12.28 11.43 10.90
CA VAL A 236 -13.75 11.35 10.77
C VAL A 236 -14.42 11.42 12.14
N LEU A 237 -13.84 10.79 13.16
CA LEU A 237 -14.37 10.78 14.53
C LEU A 237 -14.17 12.09 15.28
N THR A 238 -13.30 12.97 14.82
CA THR A 238 -12.95 14.25 15.47
C THR A 238 -13.42 15.46 14.65
N SER A 239 -12.63 15.95 13.71
CA SER A 239 -13.04 17.10 12.88
C SER A 239 -14.25 16.78 11.99
N GLY A 240 -14.45 15.54 11.58
CA GLY A 240 -15.67 15.09 10.92
C GLY A 240 -16.92 15.17 11.79
N ARG A 241 -16.77 15.18 13.12
CA ARG A 241 -17.84 15.41 14.11
C ARG A 241 -17.92 16.85 14.61
N GLY A 242 -17.18 17.77 13.98
CA GLY A 242 -17.25 19.22 14.23
C GLY A 242 -16.23 19.77 15.21
N GLY A 243 -15.31 18.95 15.71
CA GLY A 243 -14.14 19.44 16.42
C GLY A 243 -13.21 20.25 15.52
N ARG A 244 -12.43 21.15 16.07
CA ARG A 244 -11.61 22.09 15.31
C ARG A 244 -10.19 22.17 15.85
N PHE A 245 -9.23 22.40 14.95
CA PHE A 245 -7.85 22.69 15.30
C PHE A 245 -7.58 24.19 15.14
N GLU A 246 -7.13 24.84 16.21
CA GLU A 246 -6.61 26.20 16.18
C GLU A 246 -5.09 26.17 16.04
N GLN A 247 -4.54 27.08 15.21
CA GLN A 247 -3.09 27.13 14.95
C GLN A 247 -2.32 27.97 15.98
N ASP A 248 -3.02 28.60 16.92
CA ASP A 248 -2.45 29.55 17.87
C ASP A 248 -2.00 28.92 19.20
N GLY A 249 -1.79 27.61 19.21
CA GLY A 249 -1.27 26.90 20.37
C GLY A 249 0.17 27.28 20.73
N PRO A 250 0.65 26.96 21.95
CA PRO A 250 2.02 27.22 22.38
C PRO A 250 3.05 26.68 21.39
N ALA A 251 4.10 27.44 21.11
CA ALA A 251 5.16 27.10 20.14
C ALA A 251 4.67 26.80 18.70
N GLY A 252 3.55 27.39 18.27
CA GLY A 252 2.96 27.14 16.94
C GLY A 252 2.40 25.73 16.75
N ARG A 253 2.08 25.04 17.85
CA ARG A 253 1.44 23.71 17.84
C ARG A 253 -0.07 23.88 17.76
N PRO A 254 -0.79 23.03 17.00
CA PRO A 254 -2.24 23.12 16.96
C PRO A 254 -2.84 22.76 18.33
N ARG A 255 -3.90 23.46 18.74
CA ARG A 255 -4.74 23.12 19.87
C ARG A 255 -6.07 22.56 19.36
N TYR A 256 -6.51 21.44 19.91
CA TYR A 256 -7.81 20.88 19.55
C TYR A 256 -8.93 21.42 20.45
N LEU A 257 -10.02 21.82 19.83
CA LEU A 257 -11.27 22.23 20.48
C LEU A 257 -12.33 21.15 20.24
N PRO A 258 -12.66 20.33 21.26
CA PRO A 258 -13.68 19.30 21.15
C PRO A 258 -15.06 19.87 20.84
N SER A 259 -15.83 19.17 20.01
CA SER A 259 -17.25 19.49 19.77
C SER A 259 -18.19 18.88 20.82
N GLY A 260 -17.69 17.97 21.66
CA GLY A 260 -18.47 17.14 22.58
C GLY A 260 -19.15 15.94 21.91
N ARG A 261 -18.91 15.72 20.61
CA ARG A 261 -19.46 14.59 19.85
C ARG A 261 -18.43 13.50 19.56
N GLU A 262 -17.19 13.67 20.00
CA GLU A 262 -16.13 12.70 19.87
C GLU A 262 -16.30 11.56 20.88
N PRO A 263 -15.98 10.28 20.51
CA PRO A 263 -15.75 9.24 21.51
C PRO A 263 -14.40 9.45 22.18
N ARG A 264 -14.15 8.81 23.33
CA ARG A 264 -12.83 8.71 23.94
C ARG A 264 -12.07 7.52 23.31
N LEU A 265 -10.95 7.76 22.68
CA LEU A 265 -10.20 6.76 21.96
C LEU A 265 -9.04 6.23 22.81
N LEU A 266 -9.05 4.93 23.13
CA LEU A 266 -7.99 4.19 23.82
C LEU A 266 -7.21 3.41 22.76
N ALA A 267 -6.11 3.99 22.25
CA ALA A 267 -5.45 3.53 21.05
C ALA A 267 -4.13 2.79 21.33
N GLY A 268 -3.90 1.68 20.64
CA GLY A 268 -2.65 0.92 20.72
C GLY A 268 -2.35 0.14 19.45
N SER A 269 -1.12 -0.31 19.29
CA SER A 269 -0.69 -1.08 18.12
C SER A 269 0.39 -2.11 18.47
N GLY A 270 0.77 -2.94 17.51
CA GLY A 270 1.88 -3.87 17.71
C GLY A 270 3.19 -3.20 18.11
N ARG A 271 3.49 -2.03 17.52
CA ARG A 271 4.67 -1.19 17.87
C ARG A 271 4.43 -0.31 19.08
N GLY A 272 3.19 0.04 19.39
CA GLY A 272 2.82 0.99 20.42
C GLY A 272 2.95 2.46 19.99
N VAL A 273 3.54 2.74 18.84
CA VAL A 273 3.75 4.10 18.32
C VAL A 273 3.07 4.27 16.95
N PRO A 274 2.66 5.49 16.57
CA PRO A 274 2.12 5.78 15.24
C PRO A 274 3.21 5.67 14.16
N TYR A 275 2.78 5.61 12.90
CA TYR A 275 3.69 5.77 11.75
C TYR A 275 4.30 7.17 11.78
N LEU A 276 5.59 7.26 11.41
CA LEU A 276 6.32 8.53 11.40
C LEU A 276 5.82 9.46 10.30
N ALA A 277 5.83 10.77 10.58
CA ALA A 277 5.43 11.80 9.65
C ALA A 277 6.25 11.77 8.35
N ARG A 278 5.58 11.96 7.23
CA ARG A 278 6.28 12.24 5.97
C ARG A 278 6.98 13.59 6.02
N PRO A 279 8.17 13.72 5.42
CA PRO A 279 8.79 15.02 5.21
C PRO A 279 7.85 15.95 4.47
N GLN A 280 7.70 17.17 4.97
CA GLN A 280 6.89 18.22 4.35
C GLN A 280 7.63 19.54 4.47
N VAL A 281 8.22 19.99 3.36
CA VAL A 281 8.94 21.26 3.29
C VAL A 281 8.13 22.21 2.43
N GLN A 282 7.72 23.32 3.01
CA GLN A 282 6.98 24.36 2.29
C GLN A 282 7.83 24.91 1.12
N GLY A 283 7.19 25.06 -0.04
CA GLY A 283 7.86 25.57 -1.24
C GLY A 283 8.73 24.57 -1.99
N ARG A 284 8.85 23.33 -1.54
CA ARG A 284 9.74 22.34 -2.14
C ARG A 284 9.10 20.96 -2.26
N MET A 285 9.22 20.38 -3.47
CA MET A 285 8.84 18.98 -3.70
C MET A 285 9.79 18.03 -2.96
N PRO A 286 9.29 16.88 -2.43
CA PRO A 286 10.15 15.86 -1.86
C PRO A 286 11.18 15.37 -2.90
N THR A 287 12.46 15.39 -2.54
CA THR A 287 13.56 14.89 -3.38
C THR A 287 13.71 13.38 -3.22
N GLY A 288 14.05 12.69 -4.32
CA GLY A 288 14.41 11.27 -4.28
C GLY A 288 15.81 11.06 -3.69
N HIS A 289 16.06 9.84 -3.21
CA HIS A 289 17.39 9.38 -2.80
C HIS A 289 18.04 8.60 -3.96
N SER A 290 19.30 8.91 -4.27
CA SER A 290 20.09 8.17 -5.29
C SER A 290 20.72 6.94 -4.65
N LEU A 291 20.45 5.76 -5.21
CA LEU A 291 20.97 4.48 -4.71
C LEU A 291 22.44 4.30 -5.10
N ARG A 292 23.24 3.86 -4.14
CA ARG A 292 24.69 3.63 -4.28
C ARG A 292 25.08 2.17 -4.11
N PHE A 293 24.40 1.44 -3.24
CA PHE A 293 24.73 0.06 -2.87
C PHE A 293 23.69 -0.94 -3.40
N PHE A 294 22.41 -0.58 -3.35
CA PHE A 294 21.35 -1.38 -3.93
C PHE A 294 20.94 -0.82 -5.30
N ASP A 295 21.94 -0.66 -6.15
CA ASP A 295 21.84 -0.12 -7.51
C ASP A 295 21.32 -1.16 -8.53
N ALA A 296 21.36 -0.81 -9.80
CA ALA A 296 20.92 -1.70 -10.88
C ALA A 296 21.78 -2.96 -10.97
N ALA A 297 23.12 -2.83 -10.79
CA ALA A 297 24.05 -3.95 -10.87
C ALA A 297 23.85 -4.95 -9.72
N ALA A 298 23.56 -4.47 -8.51
CA ALA A 298 23.21 -5.32 -7.37
C ALA A 298 21.90 -6.12 -7.65
N VAL A 299 20.90 -5.47 -8.23
CA VAL A 299 19.66 -6.16 -8.62
C VAL A 299 19.92 -7.20 -9.71
N GLU A 300 20.69 -6.89 -10.74
CA GLU A 300 21.05 -7.84 -11.80
C GLU A 300 21.75 -9.09 -11.26
N ARG A 301 22.71 -8.92 -10.34
CA ARG A 301 23.36 -10.06 -9.67
C ARG A 301 22.37 -10.94 -8.89
N LEU A 302 21.43 -10.32 -8.16
CA LEU A 302 20.43 -11.07 -7.40
C LEU A 302 19.43 -11.78 -8.33
N THR A 303 18.94 -11.08 -9.36
CA THR A 303 17.90 -11.61 -10.26
C THR A 303 18.43 -12.65 -11.26
N ALA A 304 19.76 -12.75 -11.46
CA ALA A 304 20.40 -13.80 -12.24
C ALA A 304 20.51 -15.15 -11.50
N ARG A 305 20.14 -15.20 -10.21
CA ARG A 305 20.18 -16.41 -9.38
C ARG A 305 19.01 -17.34 -9.71
N GLU A 306 19.15 -18.61 -9.36
CA GLU A 306 18.10 -19.61 -9.50
C GLU A 306 16.86 -19.23 -8.63
N PRO A 307 15.63 -19.52 -9.10
CA PRO A 307 14.42 -19.29 -8.34
C PRO A 307 14.47 -19.90 -6.94
N GLY A 308 14.03 -19.15 -5.93
CA GLY A 308 13.95 -19.61 -4.55
C GLY A 308 15.29 -19.72 -3.80
N THR A 309 16.41 -19.19 -4.33
CA THR A 309 17.74 -19.32 -3.71
C THR A 309 18.23 -18.10 -2.96
N VAL A 310 17.58 -16.94 -3.13
CA VAL A 310 18.01 -15.70 -2.49
C VAL A 310 17.32 -15.53 -1.14
N GLY A 311 18.11 -15.33 -0.08
CA GLY A 311 17.64 -15.00 1.26
C GLY A 311 17.43 -13.50 1.43
N PHE A 312 16.22 -13.07 1.83
CA PHE A 312 15.97 -11.64 2.00
C PHE A 312 16.85 -11.02 3.09
N MET A 313 16.86 -11.58 4.30
CA MET A 313 17.70 -11.07 5.41
C MET A 313 19.19 -11.29 5.18
N ALA A 314 19.57 -12.32 4.46
CA ALA A 314 20.97 -12.66 4.23
C ALA A 314 21.62 -11.84 3.10
N GLU A 315 20.87 -11.52 2.04
CA GLU A 315 21.43 -10.97 0.81
C GLU A 315 20.82 -9.63 0.38
N VAL A 316 19.51 -9.42 0.59
CA VAL A 316 18.81 -8.19 0.19
C VAL A 316 18.86 -7.13 1.31
N TRP A 317 18.58 -7.54 2.53
CA TRP A 317 18.55 -6.64 3.69
C TRP A 317 19.87 -5.92 3.96
N PRO A 318 21.06 -6.54 3.88
CA PRO A 318 22.33 -5.83 4.02
C PRO A 318 22.49 -4.67 3.04
N LEU A 319 22.04 -4.81 1.80
CA LEU A 319 22.09 -3.72 0.81
C LEU A 319 21.18 -2.55 1.22
N ILE A 320 19.99 -2.87 1.75
CA ILE A 320 19.05 -1.86 2.27
C ILE A 320 19.64 -1.12 3.48
N VAL A 321 20.24 -1.84 4.42
CA VAL A 321 20.90 -1.26 5.60
C VAL A 321 22.04 -0.35 5.20
N ARG A 322 22.84 -0.75 4.21
CA ARG A 322 23.95 0.09 3.70
C ARG A 322 23.46 1.40 3.09
N GLU A 323 22.39 1.37 2.30
CA GLU A 323 21.79 2.60 1.76
C GLU A 323 21.29 3.53 2.87
N ALA A 324 20.50 2.98 3.79
CA ALA A 324 19.88 3.76 4.85
C ALA A 324 20.89 4.30 5.86
N GLY A 325 21.87 3.48 6.25
CA GLY A 325 22.93 3.89 7.17
C GLY A 325 23.89 4.91 6.56
N ALA A 326 24.23 4.79 5.28
CA ALA A 326 25.05 5.80 4.61
C ALA A 326 24.34 7.17 4.55
N ALA A 327 23.02 7.17 4.31
CA ALA A 327 22.23 8.40 4.36
C ALA A 327 22.15 8.97 5.79
N TRP A 328 21.96 8.09 6.80
CA TRP A 328 21.94 8.46 8.22
C TRP A 328 23.25 9.13 8.63
N TYR A 329 24.41 8.47 8.43
CA TYR A 329 25.70 8.98 8.87
C TYR A 329 26.14 10.23 8.13
N ARG A 330 25.85 10.34 6.83
CA ARG A 330 26.11 11.58 6.09
C ARG A 330 25.40 12.76 6.73
N THR A 331 24.09 12.64 6.93
CA THR A 331 23.29 13.72 7.53
C THR A 331 23.68 14.00 8.98
N LEU A 332 23.98 12.95 9.77
CA LEU A 332 24.48 13.10 11.14
C LEU A 332 25.73 13.97 11.19
N LEU A 333 26.72 13.68 10.34
CA LEU A 333 28.01 14.38 10.33
C LEU A 333 27.92 15.79 9.70
N GLU A 334 26.99 16.01 8.79
CA GLU A 334 26.68 17.35 8.29
C GLU A 334 26.05 18.25 9.37
N VAL A 335 25.17 17.71 10.18
CA VAL A 335 24.49 18.47 11.26
C VAL A 335 25.33 18.55 12.53
N ARG A 336 26.07 17.50 12.87
CA ARG A 336 26.94 17.39 14.05
C ARG A 336 28.31 16.85 13.66
N PRO A 337 29.22 17.68 13.10
CA PRO A 337 30.56 17.24 12.67
C PRO A 337 31.40 16.58 13.78
N GLY A 338 31.13 16.93 15.06
CA GLY A 338 31.78 16.36 16.22
C GLY A 338 31.15 15.07 16.76
N ALA A 339 30.18 14.45 16.08
CA ALA A 339 29.54 13.22 16.56
C ALA A 339 30.44 11.98 16.49
N ALA A 340 31.53 12.04 15.72
CA ALA A 340 32.44 10.92 15.51
C ALA A 340 33.89 11.24 15.86
N ARG A 341 34.66 10.19 16.20
CA ARG A 341 36.09 10.22 16.48
C ARG A 341 36.96 10.37 15.22
N LEU A 342 36.39 9.99 14.06
CA LEU A 342 37.01 10.10 12.75
C LEU A 342 36.49 11.33 12.01
N PRO A 343 37.31 11.93 11.11
CA PRO A 343 36.79 12.90 10.15
C PRO A 343 35.63 12.32 9.33
N ALA A 344 34.66 13.16 8.96
CA ALA A 344 33.45 12.73 8.28
C ALA A 344 33.69 11.86 7.03
N ALA A 345 34.63 12.29 6.16
CA ALA A 345 35.00 11.52 4.97
C ALA A 345 35.53 10.13 5.32
N ALA A 346 36.45 10.04 6.28
CA ALA A 346 37.07 8.78 6.70
C ALA A 346 36.01 7.80 7.31
N LEU A 347 35.04 8.32 8.09
CA LEU A 347 33.97 7.49 8.62
C LEU A 347 33.05 6.97 7.53
N LEU A 348 32.67 7.83 6.58
CA LEU A 348 31.82 7.44 5.46
C LEU A 348 32.50 6.45 4.50
N ASP A 349 33.81 6.63 4.26
CA ASP A 349 34.61 5.69 3.45
C ASP A 349 34.73 4.33 4.16
N ARG A 350 34.96 4.32 5.47
CA ARG A 350 34.96 3.10 6.28
C ARG A 350 33.63 2.38 6.25
N TYR A 351 32.51 3.13 6.37
CA TYR A 351 31.16 2.58 6.26
C TYR A 351 30.94 1.96 4.87
N ALA A 352 31.34 2.66 3.82
CA ALA A 352 31.20 2.19 2.45
C ALA A 352 32.07 0.96 2.15
N ALA A 353 33.28 0.87 2.72
CA ALA A 353 34.23 -0.24 2.52
C ALA A 353 33.84 -1.52 3.29
N ALA A 354 32.97 -1.44 4.28
CA ALA A 354 32.64 -2.59 5.13
C ALA A 354 31.94 -3.75 4.39
N GLY A 355 31.51 -3.54 3.14
CA GLY A 355 30.93 -4.57 2.29
C GLY A 355 29.63 -5.17 2.88
N ASP A 356 29.39 -6.45 2.63
CA ASP A 356 28.20 -7.17 3.10
C ASP A 356 28.22 -7.48 4.61
N ARG A 357 29.24 -7.00 5.34
CA ARG A 357 29.35 -7.15 6.80
C ARG A 357 28.38 -6.25 7.58
N THR A 358 27.67 -5.33 6.91
CA THR A 358 26.61 -4.50 7.50
C THR A 358 25.30 -5.29 7.73
N GLY A 359 25.40 -6.60 7.93
CA GLY A 359 24.30 -7.49 8.26
C GLY A 359 23.75 -7.25 9.66
N VAL A 360 22.74 -8.04 10.02
CA VAL A 360 22.07 -8.01 11.31
C VAL A 360 23.08 -7.95 12.47
N GLY A 361 23.14 -6.82 13.18
CA GLY A 361 23.90 -6.66 14.42
C GLY A 361 25.31 -6.08 14.31
N THR A 362 25.81 -5.76 13.11
CA THR A 362 27.16 -5.15 12.97
C THR A 362 27.12 -3.80 12.28
N ASP A 363 27.24 -2.74 13.06
CA ASP A 363 27.49 -1.40 12.54
C ASP A 363 29.01 -1.18 12.44
N PRO A 364 29.60 -1.05 11.23
CA PRO A 364 31.05 -1.01 11.02
C PRO A 364 31.71 0.26 11.55
N VAL A 365 30.94 1.26 11.94
CA VAL A 365 31.44 2.54 12.46
C VAL A 365 30.97 2.83 13.88
N ALA A 366 30.28 1.91 14.51
CA ALA A 366 29.72 2.08 15.86
C ALA A 366 30.76 2.50 16.91
N GLU A 367 31.97 1.92 16.86
CA GLU A 367 33.07 2.24 17.79
C GLU A 367 33.64 3.64 17.61
N HIS A 368 33.39 4.27 16.47
CA HIS A 368 33.88 5.60 16.13
C HIS A 368 32.88 6.71 16.47
N LEU A 369 31.70 6.39 16.98
CA LEU A 369 30.70 7.36 17.45
C LEU A 369 30.93 7.65 18.94
N TYR A 370 30.76 8.91 19.35
CA TYR A 370 30.83 9.28 20.76
C TYR A 370 29.57 8.85 21.52
N ASP A 371 28.38 9.05 20.91
CA ASP A 371 27.12 8.67 21.50
C ASP A 371 26.57 7.39 20.84
N PRO A 372 26.34 6.31 21.62
CA PRO A 372 25.66 5.13 21.10
C PRO A 372 24.27 5.39 20.46
N ALA A 373 23.58 6.45 20.87
CA ALA A 373 22.28 6.83 20.29
C ALA A 373 22.41 7.34 18.84
N ASP A 374 23.61 7.70 18.38
CA ASP A 374 23.87 8.13 17.01
C ASP A 374 24.00 6.96 16.02
N ARG A 375 24.00 5.72 16.50
CA ARG A 375 24.08 4.53 15.65
C ARG A 375 22.80 4.37 14.84
N PHE A 376 22.97 3.97 13.59
CA PHE A 376 21.86 3.53 12.78
C PHE A 376 21.44 2.11 13.18
N ASP A 377 20.36 2.00 13.91
CA ASP A 377 19.77 0.71 14.30
C ASP A 377 18.33 0.60 13.77
N PRO A 378 18.12 -0.09 12.62
CA PRO A 378 16.80 -0.23 12.03
C PRO A 378 15.84 -1.07 12.89
N PHE A 379 16.37 -1.99 13.75
CA PHE A 379 15.52 -2.78 14.64
C PHE A 379 15.03 -1.97 15.84
N ALA A 380 15.88 -1.11 16.39
CA ALA A 380 15.46 -0.16 17.42
C ALA A 380 14.44 0.86 16.86
N LEU A 381 14.58 1.28 15.60
CA LEU A 381 13.57 2.10 14.92
C LEU A 381 12.25 1.36 14.71
N ASP A 382 12.27 0.06 14.41
CA ASP A 382 11.06 -0.78 14.26
C ASP A 382 10.37 -1.03 15.60
N ARG A 383 11.15 -1.17 16.69
CA ARG A 383 10.66 -1.56 18.00
C ARG A 383 11.09 -0.58 19.10
N PRO A 384 10.64 0.68 19.05
CA PRO A 384 11.10 1.74 19.95
C PRO A 384 10.73 1.49 21.44
N LEU A 385 9.84 0.54 21.70
CA LEU A 385 9.42 0.13 23.05
C LEU A 385 10.06 -1.19 23.52
N GLU A 386 11.01 -1.75 22.77
CA GLU A 386 11.69 -2.97 23.20
C GLU A 386 12.49 -2.72 24.47
N GLY A 387 12.30 -3.55 25.49
CA GLY A 387 12.92 -3.38 26.80
C GLY A 387 12.40 -2.20 27.65
N ARG A 388 11.42 -1.43 27.14
CA ARG A 388 10.81 -0.33 27.90
C ARG A 388 9.53 -0.77 28.60
N ARG A 389 9.31 -0.23 29.81
CA ARG A 389 8.10 -0.38 30.57
C ARG A 389 7.73 0.95 31.22
N PHE A 390 6.45 1.28 31.22
CA PHE A 390 5.91 2.51 31.77
C PHE A 390 5.00 2.19 32.93
N ARG A 391 5.07 2.97 33.99
CA ARG A 391 4.29 2.82 35.21
C ARG A 391 2.77 2.84 34.95
N ASP A 392 2.36 3.68 33.99
CA ASP A 392 0.96 3.82 33.61
C ASP A 392 0.83 4.40 32.19
N ARG A 393 -0.41 4.51 31.70
CA ARG A 393 -0.71 5.08 30.38
C ARG A 393 -0.41 6.57 30.26
N ALA A 394 -0.45 7.32 31.37
CA ALA A 394 -0.15 8.75 31.37
C ALA A 394 1.34 8.99 31.14
N GLU A 395 2.22 8.24 31.82
CA GLU A 395 3.67 8.30 31.59
C GLU A 395 4.03 7.88 30.16
N PHE A 396 3.42 6.81 29.65
CA PHE A 396 3.60 6.41 28.27
C PHE A 396 3.12 7.47 27.27
N GLY A 397 1.96 8.07 27.50
CA GLY A 397 1.38 9.11 26.65
C GLY A 397 2.25 10.37 26.60
N ALA A 398 2.81 10.81 27.73
CA ALA A 398 3.73 11.94 27.80
C ALA A 398 5.01 11.66 26.99
N TRP A 399 5.62 10.49 27.18
CA TRP A 399 6.79 10.05 26.40
C TRP A 399 6.49 10.02 24.89
N LEU A 400 5.31 9.51 24.51
CA LEU A 400 4.93 9.42 23.10
C LEU A 400 4.66 10.80 22.48
N ALA A 401 4.08 11.72 23.25
CA ALA A 401 3.84 13.10 22.80
C ALA A 401 5.16 13.82 22.47
N GLU A 402 6.19 13.67 23.31
CA GLU A 402 7.53 14.22 23.03
C GLU A 402 8.09 13.66 21.72
N ARG A 403 8.02 12.35 21.50
CA ARG A 403 8.47 11.71 20.26
C ARG A 403 7.70 12.15 19.02
N MET A 404 6.39 12.42 19.15
CA MET A 404 5.60 12.97 18.06
C MET A 404 6.08 14.37 17.68
N TYR A 405 6.45 15.22 18.65
CA TYR A 405 7.00 16.55 18.39
C TYR A 405 8.41 16.49 17.79
N GLU A 406 9.27 15.60 18.26
CA GLU A 406 10.59 15.33 17.64
C GLU A 406 10.46 14.92 16.18
N ASP A 407 9.50 14.04 15.88
CA ASP A 407 9.22 13.58 14.53
C ASP A 407 8.67 14.69 13.62
N LEU A 408 7.84 15.59 14.17
CA LEU A 408 7.35 16.77 13.48
C LEU A 408 8.48 17.74 13.11
N ASP A 409 9.40 18.01 14.04
CA ASP A 409 10.54 18.87 13.78
C ASP A 409 11.46 18.27 12.74
N ALA A 410 11.69 16.95 12.80
CA ALA A 410 12.41 16.21 11.78
C ALA A 410 11.71 16.25 10.40
N ALA A 411 10.38 16.22 10.36
CA ALA A 411 9.62 16.28 9.12
C ALA A 411 9.63 17.67 8.47
N ARG A 412 9.74 18.73 9.28
CA ARG A 412 9.86 20.13 8.81
C ARG A 412 11.26 20.48 8.26
N ALA A 413 12.30 19.83 8.79
CA ALA A 413 13.70 20.02 8.38
C ALA A 413 14.36 18.65 8.04
N PRO A 414 13.85 17.93 7.03
CA PRO A 414 14.29 16.57 6.74
C PRO A 414 15.77 16.47 6.32
N GLU A 415 16.34 17.54 5.76
CA GLU A 415 17.75 17.63 5.40
C GLU A 415 18.67 17.69 6.64
N ARG A 416 18.12 17.98 7.80
CA ARG A 416 18.85 18.00 9.09
C ARG A 416 18.57 16.78 9.96
N SER A 417 17.78 15.83 9.48
CA SER A 417 17.36 14.65 10.23
C SER A 417 17.97 13.37 9.65
N PRO A 418 18.90 12.71 10.37
CA PRO A 418 19.41 11.39 9.99
C PRO A 418 18.29 10.37 9.78
N LEU A 419 17.25 10.40 10.63
CA LEU A 419 16.07 9.54 10.50
C LEU A 419 15.33 9.74 9.18
N LYS A 420 15.07 10.99 8.78
CA LYS A 420 14.37 11.27 7.51
C LYS A 420 15.23 10.98 6.29
N ALA A 421 16.55 11.13 6.40
CA ALA A 421 17.50 10.72 5.35
C ALA A 421 17.49 9.19 5.15
N ALA A 422 17.57 8.42 6.23
CA ALA A 422 17.44 6.96 6.19
C ALA A 422 16.07 6.50 5.65
N ALA A 423 14.99 7.17 6.07
CA ALA A 423 13.64 6.90 5.57
C ALA A 423 13.52 7.17 4.06
N ALA A 424 14.16 8.21 3.54
CA ALA A 424 14.20 8.49 2.10
C ALA A 424 14.95 7.39 1.33
N ALA A 425 16.07 6.89 1.86
CA ALA A 425 16.80 5.76 1.29
C ALA A 425 15.93 4.48 1.27
N ILE A 426 15.25 4.16 2.38
CA ILE A 426 14.32 3.02 2.46
C ILE A 426 13.13 3.17 1.49
N ALA A 427 12.65 4.39 1.26
CA ALA A 427 11.63 4.63 0.25
C ALA A 427 12.15 4.34 -1.17
N ALA A 428 13.38 4.72 -1.47
CA ALA A 428 14.01 4.56 -2.78
C ALA A 428 14.28 3.08 -3.12
N VAL A 429 14.75 2.27 -2.16
CA VAL A 429 15.06 0.85 -2.40
C VAL A 429 13.82 0.00 -2.70
N LYS A 430 12.61 0.46 -2.39
CA LYS A 430 11.36 -0.30 -2.65
C LYS A 430 11.21 -0.71 -4.12
N GLY A 431 11.69 0.11 -5.05
CA GLY A 431 11.72 -0.22 -6.47
C GLY A 431 12.63 -1.42 -6.79
N GLN A 432 13.78 -1.50 -6.14
CA GLN A 432 14.74 -2.60 -6.32
C GLN A 432 14.22 -3.90 -5.69
N VAL A 433 13.68 -3.82 -4.47
CA VAL A 433 13.03 -4.97 -3.82
C VAL A 433 11.93 -5.56 -4.70
N ARG A 434 11.11 -4.70 -5.34
CA ARG A 434 10.07 -5.14 -6.26
C ARG A 434 10.63 -5.93 -7.45
N ARG A 435 11.77 -5.49 -8.02
CA ARG A 435 12.44 -6.21 -9.12
C ARG A 435 12.91 -7.58 -8.67
N VAL A 436 13.51 -7.68 -7.47
CA VAL A 436 13.96 -8.96 -6.90
C VAL A 436 12.78 -9.91 -6.65
N VAL A 437 11.67 -9.40 -6.09
CA VAL A 437 10.44 -10.21 -5.88
C VAL A 437 9.87 -10.70 -7.21
N ALA A 438 9.71 -9.82 -8.19
CA ALA A 438 9.14 -10.14 -9.50
C ALA A 438 10.00 -11.16 -10.29
N ALA A 439 11.31 -11.24 -10.02
CA ALA A 439 12.18 -12.26 -10.60
C ALA A 439 11.97 -13.66 -10.01
N GLY A 440 11.20 -13.81 -8.91
CA GLY A 440 10.91 -15.12 -8.30
C GLY A 440 12.10 -15.78 -7.61
N VAL A 441 13.18 -15.05 -7.37
CA VAL A 441 14.44 -15.59 -6.84
C VAL A 441 14.44 -15.75 -5.31
N LEU A 442 13.51 -15.10 -4.61
CA LEU A 442 13.43 -15.16 -3.14
C LEU A 442 13.01 -16.55 -2.66
N SER A 443 13.71 -17.04 -1.62
CA SER A 443 13.34 -18.27 -0.91
C SER A 443 11.98 -18.11 -0.21
N GLY A 444 11.26 -19.21 -0.02
CA GLY A 444 9.94 -19.17 0.62
C GLY A 444 9.97 -18.53 2.02
N SER A 445 10.98 -18.82 2.85
CA SER A 445 11.14 -18.21 4.19
C SER A 445 11.24 -16.69 4.13
N SER A 446 11.84 -16.15 3.07
CA SER A 446 12.04 -14.71 2.84
C SER A 446 10.73 -13.92 2.69
N TYR A 447 9.61 -14.56 2.38
CA TYR A 447 8.32 -13.85 2.28
C TYR A 447 7.78 -13.36 3.64
N ARG A 448 8.13 -14.02 4.75
CA ARG A 448 7.83 -13.51 6.10
C ARG A 448 8.71 -12.29 6.43
N GLU A 449 9.98 -12.36 6.06
CA GLU A 449 10.94 -11.27 6.23
C GLU A 449 10.56 -10.06 5.36
N LEU A 450 10.13 -10.31 4.13
CA LEU A 450 9.60 -9.29 3.21
C LEU A 450 8.32 -8.62 3.76
N SER A 451 7.44 -9.40 4.40
CA SER A 451 6.25 -8.87 5.08
C SER A 451 6.62 -7.96 6.25
N TRP A 452 7.63 -8.36 7.05
CA TRP A 452 8.19 -7.50 8.09
C TRP A 452 8.77 -6.21 7.48
N PHE A 453 9.62 -6.31 6.44
CA PHE A 453 10.20 -5.14 5.77
C PHE A 453 9.13 -4.20 5.19
N ARG A 454 8.05 -4.73 4.62
CA ARG A 454 6.90 -3.92 4.16
C ARG A 454 6.32 -3.10 5.31
N SER A 455 6.10 -3.73 6.47
CA SER A 455 5.57 -3.08 7.66
C SER A 455 6.54 -2.03 8.24
N PHE A 456 7.83 -2.37 8.35
CA PHE A 456 8.89 -1.46 8.79
C PHE A 456 9.03 -0.26 7.84
N GLY A 457 9.18 -0.52 6.55
CA GLY A 457 9.31 0.54 5.54
C GLY A 457 8.06 1.40 5.37
N ALA A 458 6.87 0.87 5.72
CA ALA A 458 5.66 1.69 5.82
C ALA A 458 5.69 2.60 7.04
N HIS A 459 6.11 2.08 8.20
CA HIS A 459 6.23 2.84 9.45
C HIS A 459 7.13 4.07 9.32
N ILE A 460 8.34 3.91 8.77
CA ILE A 460 9.32 5.00 8.75
C ILE A 460 9.27 5.88 7.49
N ALA A 461 8.79 5.36 6.35
CA ALA A 461 8.91 6.03 5.05
C ALA A 461 7.58 6.23 4.31
N SER A 462 6.46 5.73 4.83
CA SER A 462 5.16 5.82 4.17
C SER A 462 4.04 6.26 5.11
N GLY A 463 4.37 7.00 6.15
CA GLY A 463 3.43 7.45 7.15
C GLY A 463 2.49 8.58 6.68
N PRO A 464 1.77 9.19 7.61
CA PRO A 464 0.83 10.26 7.33
C PRO A 464 1.53 11.59 7.00
N PRO A 465 0.81 12.58 6.45
CA PRO A 465 1.24 13.97 6.45
C PRO A 465 1.63 14.45 7.85
N ALA A 466 2.61 15.36 7.95
CA ALA A 466 3.07 15.90 9.23
C ALA A 466 1.92 16.56 10.04
N SER A 467 0.96 17.20 9.35
CA SER A 467 -0.24 17.76 9.99
C SER A 467 -1.03 16.73 10.82
N ARG A 468 -1.10 15.47 10.34
CA ARG A 468 -1.82 14.40 11.04
C ARG A 468 -1.14 13.96 12.35
N ILE A 469 0.19 14.01 12.42
CA ILE A 469 0.92 13.78 13.67
C ILE A 469 0.71 14.96 14.63
N ALA A 470 0.73 16.20 14.13
CA ALA A 470 0.42 17.38 14.95
C ALA A 470 -1.00 17.35 15.52
N GLU A 471 -1.97 16.97 14.69
CA GLU A 471 -3.37 16.77 15.10
C GLU A 471 -3.50 15.67 16.15
N LEU A 472 -2.80 14.53 16.00
CA LEU A 472 -2.81 13.45 16.99
C LEU A 472 -2.24 13.88 18.33
N ALA A 473 -1.16 14.66 18.35
CA ALA A 473 -0.58 15.20 19.58
C ALA A 473 -1.57 16.15 20.27
N ALA A 474 -2.23 17.05 19.53
CA ALA A 474 -3.23 17.95 20.06
C ALA A 474 -4.48 17.22 20.61
N LEU A 475 -4.89 16.10 19.97
CA LEU A 475 -5.99 15.26 20.44
C LEU A 475 -5.63 14.50 21.73
N TYR A 476 -4.38 14.09 21.89
CA TYR A 476 -3.88 13.54 23.15
C TYR A 476 -3.90 14.60 24.26
N GLU A 477 -3.38 15.79 24.01
CA GLU A 477 -3.39 16.91 24.98
C GLU A 477 -4.82 17.33 25.38
N ALA A 478 -5.76 17.23 24.44
CA ALA A 478 -7.19 17.50 24.70
C ALA A 478 -7.94 16.36 25.40
N GLY A 479 -7.27 15.23 25.68
CA GLY A 479 -7.87 14.06 26.35
C GLY A 479 -8.86 13.25 25.48
N VAL A 480 -8.91 13.51 24.16
CA VAL A 480 -9.74 12.74 23.22
C VAL A 480 -9.09 11.39 22.88
N VAL A 481 -7.77 11.34 22.83
CA VAL A 481 -6.97 10.13 22.59
C VAL A 481 -6.12 9.83 23.81
N GLU A 482 -6.14 8.59 24.25
CA GLU A 482 -5.24 7.99 25.25
C GLU A 482 -4.49 6.81 24.62
N PHE A 483 -3.22 6.62 24.93
CA PHE A 483 -2.43 5.54 24.35
C PHE A 483 -2.27 4.38 25.32
N MET A 484 -2.51 3.15 24.82
CA MET A 484 -2.43 1.93 25.62
C MET A 484 -1.03 1.29 25.69
N GLY A 485 -0.12 1.66 24.79
CA GLY A 485 1.18 1.02 24.63
C GLY A 485 1.23 -0.03 23.51
N ALA A 486 2.27 -0.87 23.56
CA ALA A 486 2.52 -1.89 22.54
C ALA A 486 1.78 -3.19 22.80
N ARG A 487 1.48 -3.90 21.71
CA ARG A 487 0.89 -5.26 21.70
C ARG A 487 -0.32 -5.41 22.63
N PRO A 488 -1.36 -4.55 22.50
CA PRO A 488 -2.55 -4.66 23.33
C PRO A 488 -3.24 -6.02 23.07
N ALA A 489 -3.34 -6.82 24.13
CA ALA A 489 -4.14 -8.04 24.12
C ALA A 489 -5.59 -7.67 24.43
N VAL A 490 -6.49 -7.87 23.46
CA VAL A 490 -7.92 -7.56 23.61
C VAL A 490 -8.71 -8.86 23.71
N THR A 491 -9.59 -8.92 24.74
CA THR A 491 -10.54 -10.01 24.97
C THR A 491 -11.92 -9.44 25.27
N VAL A 492 -12.95 -10.27 25.22
CA VAL A 492 -14.28 -9.94 25.75
C VAL A 492 -14.39 -10.52 27.15
N ASP A 493 -14.71 -9.68 28.12
CA ASP A 493 -14.95 -10.07 29.51
C ASP A 493 -16.41 -9.77 29.89
N ALA A 494 -17.17 -10.81 30.16
CA ALA A 494 -18.57 -10.70 30.52
C ALA A 494 -18.78 -10.04 31.90
N ALA A 495 -17.86 -10.24 32.86
CA ALA A 495 -17.93 -9.63 34.17
C ALA A 495 -17.61 -8.11 34.11
N ALA A 496 -16.67 -7.71 33.26
CA ALA A 496 -16.40 -6.31 32.98
C ALA A 496 -17.45 -5.65 32.03
N GLY A 497 -18.34 -6.45 31.45
CA GLY A 497 -19.39 -5.99 30.54
C GLY A 497 -18.89 -5.42 29.22
N GLY A 498 -17.69 -5.78 28.75
CA GLY A 498 -17.08 -5.17 27.59
C GLY A 498 -15.83 -5.85 27.05
N PHE A 499 -15.18 -5.17 26.11
CA PHE A 499 -13.83 -5.48 25.71
C PHE A 499 -12.86 -5.02 26.79
N VAL A 500 -11.86 -5.84 27.05
CA VAL A 500 -10.78 -5.57 28.00
C VAL A 500 -9.46 -5.63 27.27
N ALA A 501 -8.62 -4.61 27.42
CA ALA A 501 -7.31 -4.53 26.79
C ALA A 501 -6.20 -4.33 27.82
N MET A 502 -5.12 -5.10 27.69
CA MET A 502 -3.89 -4.97 28.47
C MET A 502 -2.70 -4.82 27.52
N SER A 503 -1.79 -3.92 27.84
CA SER A 503 -0.56 -3.74 27.07
C SER A 503 0.62 -4.48 27.68
N ALA A 504 1.58 -4.88 26.83
CA ALA A 504 2.84 -5.47 27.29
C ALA A 504 3.86 -4.46 27.82
N THR A 505 3.63 -3.16 27.58
CA THR A 505 4.60 -2.10 27.88
C THR A 505 4.12 -1.04 28.87
N THR A 506 2.85 -1.08 29.26
CA THR A 506 2.29 -0.17 30.26
C THR A 506 1.65 -0.96 31.40
N ASP A 507 1.94 -0.56 32.63
CA ASP A 507 1.30 -1.10 33.82
C ASP A 507 -0.02 -0.38 34.11
N GLY A 508 -0.70 -0.77 35.18
CA GLY A 508 -1.96 -0.19 35.61
C GLY A 508 -3.20 -1.00 35.22
N PRO A 509 -4.41 -0.49 35.50
CA PRO A 509 -5.65 -1.22 35.28
C PRO A 509 -5.90 -1.44 33.79
N PRO A 510 -6.56 -2.57 33.43
CA PRO A 510 -6.96 -2.82 32.05
C PRO A 510 -7.82 -1.68 31.48
N ALA A 511 -7.66 -1.39 30.20
CA ALA A 511 -8.57 -0.49 29.48
C ALA A 511 -9.85 -1.27 29.14
N THR A 512 -11.01 -0.68 29.41
CA THR A 512 -12.31 -1.32 29.16
C THR A 512 -13.19 -0.42 28.27
N ALA A 513 -13.93 -1.03 27.34
CA ALA A 513 -14.89 -0.32 26.49
C ALA A 513 -15.98 -1.28 25.96
N ARG A 514 -17.13 -0.72 25.59
CA ARG A 514 -18.19 -1.47 24.91
C ARG A 514 -18.00 -1.50 23.39
N ALA A 515 -17.06 -0.69 22.86
CA ALA A 515 -16.76 -0.63 21.44
C ALA A 515 -15.29 -0.93 21.16
N LEU A 516 -15.04 -1.66 20.08
CA LEU A 516 -13.71 -1.98 19.54
C LEU A 516 -13.65 -1.57 18.07
N LEU A 517 -12.62 -0.84 17.68
CA LEU A 517 -12.34 -0.41 16.32
C LEU A 517 -11.00 -0.99 15.84
N ASP A 518 -11.03 -1.74 14.76
CA ASP A 518 -9.84 -2.30 14.12
C ASP A 518 -9.39 -1.40 12.97
N ALA A 519 -8.40 -0.57 13.23
CA ALA A 519 -7.97 0.52 12.35
C ALA A 519 -6.89 0.09 11.34
N TRP A 520 -7.17 -0.94 10.53
CA TRP A 520 -6.34 -1.36 9.40
C TRP A 520 -7.17 -1.92 8.24
N LEU A 521 -6.56 -1.99 7.04
CA LEU A 521 -7.14 -2.70 5.92
C LEU A 521 -6.84 -4.21 6.06
N PRO A 522 -7.79 -5.09 5.76
CA PRO A 522 -7.50 -6.51 5.66
C PRO A 522 -6.45 -6.76 4.57
N GLY A 523 -5.62 -7.76 4.77
CA GLY A 523 -4.67 -8.22 3.75
C GLY A 523 -5.39 -8.75 2.52
N ALA A 524 -4.71 -8.74 1.37
CA ALA A 524 -5.20 -9.44 0.19
C ALA A 524 -4.78 -10.91 0.29
N ASP A 525 -5.60 -11.74 0.94
CA ASP A 525 -5.40 -13.18 1.04
C ASP A 525 -6.49 -13.91 0.26
N LEU A 526 -6.09 -14.58 -0.80
CA LEU A 526 -6.99 -15.32 -1.68
C LEU A 526 -7.75 -16.43 -0.92
N ALA A 527 -7.12 -17.05 0.09
CA ALA A 527 -7.74 -18.06 0.93
C ALA A 527 -8.86 -17.49 1.82
N LEU A 528 -8.77 -16.23 2.18
CA LEU A 528 -9.77 -15.51 2.96
C LEU A 528 -10.71 -14.65 2.10
N SER A 529 -10.55 -14.64 0.78
CA SER A 529 -11.38 -13.82 -0.09
C SER A 529 -12.87 -14.11 0.10
N ALA A 530 -13.68 -13.06 0.25
CA ALA A 530 -15.14 -13.13 0.21
C ALA A 530 -15.69 -12.88 -1.21
N ASP A 531 -14.84 -12.48 -2.15
CA ASP A 531 -15.22 -12.17 -3.53
C ASP A 531 -15.63 -13.44 -4.28
N PRO A 532 -16.88 -13.51 -4.82
CA PRO A 532 -17.38 -14.72 -5.47
C PRO A 532 -16.62 -15.07 -6.75
N LEU A 533 -16.15 -14.07 -7.52
CA LEU A 533 -15.37 -14.30 -8.74
C LEU A 533 -14.03 -14.95 -8.42
N LEU A 534 -13.27 -14.37 -7.49
CA LEU A 534 -11.94 -14.91 -7.12
C LEU A 534 -12.04 -16.31 -6.52
N ARG A 535 -13.03 -16.55 -5.68
CA ARG A 535 -13.30 -17.89 -5.11
C ARG A 535 -13.69 -18.89 -6.21
N GLY A 536 -14.55 -18.48 -7.12
CA GLY A 536 -15.00 -19.31 -8.25
C GLY A 536 -13.84 -19.71 -9.16
N LEU A 537 -12.94 -18.79 -9.46
CA LEU A 537 -11.73 -19.04 -10.27
C LEU A 537 -10.83 -20.12 -9.66
N VAL A 538 -10.63 -20.07 -8.35
CA VAL A 538 -9.83 -21.09 -7.65
C VAL A 538 -10.57 -22.44 -7.61
N ALA A 539 -11.88 -22.41 -7.32
CA ALA A 539 -12.68 -23.64 -7.24
C ALA A 539 -12.82 -24.37 -8.58
N SER A 540 -12.89 -23.62 -9.69
CA SER A 540 -12.95 -24.20 -11.05
C SER A 540 -11.57 -24.62 -11.61
N GLY A 541 -10.47 -24.25 -10.93
CA GLY A 541 -9.12 -24.51 -11.41
C GLY A 541 -8.62 -23.56 -12.51
N LEU A 542 -9.40 -22.53 -12.88
CA LEU A 542 -8.95 -21.48 -13.81
C LEU A 542 -7.85 -20.59 -13.20
N ALA A 543 -7.73 -20.60 -11.89
CA ALA A 543 -6.67 -19.92 -11.16
C ALA A 543 -6.17 -20.75 -9.98
N ARG A 544 -4.98 -20.44 -9.50
CA ARG A 544 -4.42 -21.02 -8.27
C ARG A 544 -3.81 -19.95 -7.36
N PRO A 545 -3.68 -20.24 -6.05
CA PRO A 545 -2.88 -19.42 -5.15
C PRO A 545 -1.39 -19.50 -5.52
N HIS A 546 -0.72 -18.36 -5.42
CA HIS A 546 0.74 -18.30 -5.58
C HIS A 546 1.44 -18.92 -4.39
N THR A 547 2.41 -19.78 -4.69
CA THR A 547 3.25 -20.47 -3.72
C THR A 547 4.72 -20.17 -4.01
N ALA A 548 5.41 -19.59 -3.07
CA ALA A 548 6.85 -19.36 -3.16
C ALA A 548 7.61 -20.67 -2.92
N ALA A 549 8.65 -20.95 -3.72
CA ALA A 549 9.47 -22.14 -3.58
C ALA A 549 10.10 -22.22 -2.18
N SER A 550 9.96 -23.36 -1.49
CA SER A 550 10.66 -23.63 -0.25
C SER A 550 11.98 -24.32 -0.55
N ASN A 551 13.11 -23.73 -0.14
CA ASN A 551 14.40 -24.41 -0.07
C ASN A 551 14.39 -25.40 1.10
N SER A 552 13.66 -26.51 1.02
CA SER A 552 13.96 -27.66 1.84
C SER A 552 15.22 -28.29 1.23
N GLY A 553 16.37 -27.94 1.81
CA GLY A 553 17.64 -28.63 1.53
C GLY A 553 17.41 -30.14 1.57
N SER A 554 18.07 -30.85 0.69
CA SER A 554 18.13 -32.30 0.54
C SER A 554 18.45 -32.99 1.89
N GLY A 555 17.41 -33.15 2.74
CA GLY A 555 17.37 -34.04 3.88
C GLY A 555 16.59 -35.27 3.45
N SER A 556 17.30 -36.35 3.15
CA SER A 556 16.78 -37.68 2.86
C SER A 556 15.87 -38.13 4.02
N GLY A 557 14.56 -38.29 3.78
CA GLY A 557 13.70 -39.07 4.67
C GLY A 557 12.24 -38.67 4.62
N GLY A 558 11.40 -39.40 3.89
CA GLY A 558 9.98 -39.55 4.11
C GLY A 558 9.05 -38.69 3.24
N GLY A 559 8.32 -39.35 2.35
CA GLY A 559 7.38 -38.81 1.38
C GLY A 559 6.39 -37.75 1.93
N GLY A 560 6.34 -36.62 1.27
CA GLY A 560 5.38 -35.56 1.49
C GLY A 560 5.78 -34.36 0.64
N GLY A 561 4.96 -34.00 -0.38
CA GLY A 561 5.22 -32.99 -1.37
C GLY A 561 5.88 -31.72 -0.85
N GLY A 562 6.86 -31.21 -1.58
CA GLY A 562 7.59 -29.98 -1.26
C GLY A 562 6.66 -28.78 -1.09
N GLY A 563 6.23 -28.54 0.15
CA GLY A 563 5.26 -27.51 0.47
C GLY A 563 5.89 -26.13 0.41
N GLY A 564 5.67 -25.40 -0.70
CA GLY A 564 5.97 -23.99 -0.78
C GLY A 564 5.13 -23.17 0.20
N ILE A 565 5.56 -21.94 0.48
CA ILE A 565 4.83 -20.99 1.35
C ILE A 565 3.81 -20.22 0.52
N ALA A 566 2.51 -20.36 0.87
CA ALA A 566 1.45 -19.59 0.26
C ALA A 566 1.63 -18.09 0.58
N THR A 567 1.59 -17.25 -0.45
CA THR A 567 1.76 -15.80 -0.30
C THR A 567 0.45 -15.05 -0.12
N GLY A 568 -0.69 -15.73 -0.28
CA GLY A 568 -2.02 -15.14 -0.31
C GLY A 568 -2.40 -14.54 -1.66
N ALA A 569 -1.49 -14.44 -2.62
CA ALA A 569 -1.73 -13.85 -3.92
C ALA A 569 -2.32 -14.86 -4.92
N LEU A 570 -2.94 -14.32 -5.97
CA LEU A 570 -3.25 -15.02 -7.19
C LEU A 570 -1.95 -15.26 -7.97
N ASP A 571 -1.73 -16.49 -8.44
CA ASP A 571 -0.53 -16.83 -9.22
C ASP A 571 -0.64 -16.32 -10.66
N VAL A 572 0.38 -15.53 -11.07
CA VAL A 572 0.48 -14.97 -12.42
C VAL A 572 1.89 -15.08 -12.97
N CYS A 573 2.01 -15.00 -14.28
CA CYS A 573 3.32 -14.83 -14.92
C CYS A 573 3.88 -13.44 -14.60
N PRO A 574 5.10 -13.32 -14.09
CA PRO A 574 5.66 -12.02 -13.71
C PRO A 574 5.82 -11.03 -14.86
N SER A 575 6.00 -11.51 -16.10
CA SER A 575 6.29 -10.67 -17.26
C SER A 575 5.05 -10.07 -17.93
N ASP A 576 3.96 -10.83 -18.02
CA ASP A 576 2.76 -10.47 -18.78
C ASP A 576 1.45 -10.57 -18.00
N LEU A 577 1.53 -10.93 -16.71
CA LEU A 577 0.43 -11.01 -15.75
C LEU A 577 -0.70 -11.97 -16.15
N ARG A 578 -0.43 -12.97 -17.01
CA ARG A 578 -1.37 -14.05 -17.27
C ARG A 578 -1.57 -14.91 -16.03
N VAL A 579 -2.82 -15.16 -15.67
CA VAL A 579 -3.19 -16.02 -14.54
C VAL A 579 -2.75 -17.45 -14.82
N ARG A 580 -2.22 -18.15 -13.82
CA ARG A 580 -1.87 -19.56 -13.89
C ARG A 580 -3.01 -20.44 -13.41
N ASP A 581 -3.36 -21.45 -14.21
CA ASP A 581 -4.37 -22.45 -13.87
C ASP A 581 -3.89 -23.38 -12.72
N ALA A 582 -4.76 -24.29 -12.29
CA ALA A 582 -4.45 -25.26 -11.23
C ALA A 582 -3.21 -26.13 -11.55
N ALA A 583 -2.90 -26.37 -12.83
CA ALA A 583 -1.69 -27.07 -13.27
C ALA A 583 -0.45 -26.16 -13.40
N GLY A 584 -0.58 -24.86 -13.12
CA GLY A 584 0.50 -23.88 -13.23
C GLY A 584 0.75 -23.35 -14.63
N ARG A 585 -0.09 -23.69 -15.59
CA ARG A 585 0.04 -23.22 -16.97
C ARG A 585 -0.54 -21.82 -17.11
N PRO A 586 0.15 -20.90 -17.81
CA PRO A 586 -0.37 -19.58 -18.07
C PRO A 586 -1.64 -19.64 -18.94
N HIS A 587 -2.73 -19.03 -18.48
CA HIS A 587 -3.96 -18.91 -19.23
C HIS A 587 -3.78 -17.90 -20.37
N LEU A 588 -4.15 -18.24 -21.59
CA LEU A 588 -3.89 -17.37 -22.76
C LEU A 588 -4.68 -16.06 -22.75
N ARG A 589 -5.82 -16.02 -22.05
CA ARG A 589 -6.85 -14.95 -22.17
C ARG A 589 -7.32 -14.39 -20.82
N LEU A 590 -6.73 -14.83 -19.71
CA LEU A 590 -7.05 -14.36 -18.36
C LEU A 590 -5.84 -13.71 -17.71
N PHE A 591 -6.01 -12.46 -17.29
CA PHE A 591 -4.96 -11.62 -16.71
C PHE A 591 -5.38 -11.09 -15.35
N ALA A 592 -4.44 -10.86 -14.44
CA ALA A 592 -4.72 -10.23 -13.16
C ALA A 592 -3.68 -9.14 -12.85
N PHE A 593 -4.15 -8.02 -12.26
CA PHE A 593 -3.37 -6.82 -12.09
C PHE A 593 -3.65 -6.14 -10.74
N GLY A 594 -2.60 -5.71 -10.07
CA GLY A 594 -2.70 -4.94 -8.84
C GLY A 594 -2.76 -5.77 -7.57
N VAL A 595 -3.65 -5.42 -6.62
CA VAL A 595 -3.70 -6.00 -5.28
C VAL A 595 -3.84 -7.53 -5.26
N PRO A 596 -4.65 -8.16 -6.11
CA PRO A 596 -4.78 -9.63 -6.09
C PRO A 596 -3.48 -10.39 -6.38
N VAL A 597 -2.48 -9.76 -6.98
CA VAL A 597 -1.18 -10.38 -7.30
C VAL A 597 -0.05 -9.95 -6.37
N GLU A 598 -0.39 -9.36 -5.20
CA GLU A 598 0.58 -8.97 -4.16
C GLU A 598 1.26 -10.21 -3.57
N GLY A 599 2.44 -10.50 -3.98
CA GLY A 599 3.18 -11.73 -3.64
C GLY A 599 3.99 -12.23 -4.84
N VAL A 600 3.43 -12.14 -6.05
CA VAL A 600 4.19 -12.26 -7.31
C VAL A 600 4.80 -10.91 -7.66
N HIS A 601 4.01 -9.86 -7.58
CA HIS A 601 4.47 -8.47 -7.61
C HIS A 601 4.35 -7.86 -6.22
N TRP A 602 5.28 -7.00 -5.85
CA TRP A 602 5.34 -6.44 -4.51
C TRP A 602 4.98 -4.94 -4.51
N ASN A 603 4.29 -4.50 -3.44
CA ASN A 603 3.87 -3.10 -3.26
C ASN A 603 2.91 -2.63 -4.37
N THR A 604 1.95 -3.49 -4.69
CA THR A 604 1.01 -3.30 -5.80
C THR A 604 -0.07 -2.25 -5.52
N ALA A 605 -0.27 -1.83 -4.28
CA ALA A 605 -1.23 -0.78 -3.92
C ALA A 605 -0.76 0.65 -4.25
N ILE A 606 0.48 0.82 -4.75
CA ILE A 606 1.02 2.14 -5.07
C ILE A 606 0.35 2.72 -6.33
N GLY A 607 -0.02 4.01 -6.28
CA GLY A 607 -0.51 4.77 -7.43
C GLY A 607 0.62 5.19 -8.38
N ALA A 608 0.26 5.59 -9.60
CA ALA A 608 1.22 6.15 -10.54
C ALA A 608 1.74 7.52 -10.07
N ARG A 609 3.03 7.74 -10.28
CA ARG A 609 3.70 9.00 -10.02
C ARG A 609 4.23 9.57 -11.33
N ALA A 610 3.95 10.84 -11.55
CA ALA A 610 4.50 11.58 -12.69
C ALA A 610 6.04 11.59 -12.63
N ARG A 611 6.67 11.51 -13.78
CA ARG A 611 8.12 11.54 -13.98
C ARG A 611 8.91 10.48 -13.19
N ALA A 612 8.29 9.31 -13.00
CA ALA A 612 8.86 8.25 -12.18
C ALA A 612 8.92 6.88 -12.89
N ASN A 613 8.78 6.83 -14.21
CA ASN A 613 8.71 5.59 -14.98
C ASN A 613 7.75 4.57 -14.33
N ALA A 614 6.52 5.02 -14.06
CA ALA A 614 5.56 4.32 -13.21
C ALA A 614 5.27 2.91 -13.72
N GLU A 615 5.50 1.92 -12.85
CA GLU A 615 5.34 0.49 -13.18
C GLU A 615 3.90 0.13 -13.54
N MET A 616 2.93 0.80 -12.93
CA MET A 616 1.52 0.60 -13.22
C MET A 616 1.22 0.71 -14.74
N PHE A 617 1.78 1.70 -15.42
CA PHE A 617 1.59 1.87 -16.87
C PHE A 617 2.35 0.83 -17.68
N ARG A 618 3.56 0.44 -17.27
CA ARG A 618 4.33 -0.61 -17.94
C ARG A 618 3.64 -1.97 -17.87
N GLN A 619 3.11 -2.32 -16.70
CA GLN A 619 2.33 -3.55 -16.50
C GLN A 619 1.02 -3.51 -17.28
N ALA A 620 0.30 -2.39 -17.27
CA ALA A 620 -0.91 -2.20 -18.06
C ALA A 620 -0.65 -2.32 -19.57
N ASP A 621 0.50 -1.80 -20.07
CA ASP A 621 0.90 -1.94 -21.47
C ASP A 621 1.23 -3.41 -21.82
N ALA A 622 1.96 -4.10 -20.96
CA ALA A 622 2.26 -5.54 -21.14
C ALA A 622 0.96 -6.36 -21.23
N ILE A 623 -0.01 -6.11 -20.35
CA ILE A 623 -1.33 -6.75 -20.40
C ILE A 623 -2.05 -6.43 -21.71
N ALA A 624 -2.20 -5.14 -22.05
CA ALA A 624 -2.93 -4.74 -23.25
C ALA A 624 -2.35 -5.38 -24.51
N ARG A 625 -1.03 -5.39 -24.64
CA ARG A 625 -0.33 -6.00 -25.78
C ARG A 625 -0.47 -7.53 -25.81
N SER A 626 -0.41 -8.18 -24.64
CA SER A 626 -0.64 -9.64 -24.54
C SER A 626 -2.08 -10.01 -24.88
N VAL A 627 -3.07 -9.24 -24.42
CA VAL A 627 -4.49 -9.39 -24.79
C VAL A 627 -4.65 -9.29 -26.30
N LEU A 628 -4.16 -8.23 -26.93
CA LEU A 628 -4.31 -7.98 -28.36
C LEU A 628 -3.50 -8.98 -29.21
N GLY A 629 -2.36 -9.45 -28.74
CA GLY A 629 -1.56 -10.49 -29.38
C GLY A 629 -2.26 -11.87 -29.36
N ALA A 630 -2.82 -12.24 -28.21
CA ALA A 630 -3.52 -13.52 -28.05
C ALA A 630 -4.80 -13.64 -28.90
N THR A 631 -5.46 -12.50 -29.21
CA THR A 631 -6.69 -12.51 -30.03
C THR A 631 -6.43 -12.65 -31.53
N ARG A 632 -5.19 -12.46 -32.01
CA ARG A 632 -4.80 -12.69 -33.41
C ARG A 632 -4.44 -14.15 -33.71
N VAL A 633 -4.08 -14.94 -32.71
CA VAL A 633 -3.77 -16.36 -32.88
C VAL A 633 -5.08 -17.14 -32.94
N ARG A 634 -5.53 -17.50 -34.17
CA ARG A 634 -6.66 -18.42 -34.36
C ARG A 634 -6.28 -19.81 -33.86
N PRO A 635 -7.24 -20.60 -33.28
CA PRO A 635 -6.97 -21.96 -32.82
C PRO A 635 -6.64 -22.99 -33.93
N ASP A 636 -6.68 -22.62 -35.19
CA ASP A 636 -6.58 -23.55 -36.34
C ASP A 636 -5.15 -23.95 -36.79
N SER A 637 -4.14 -23.73 -35.95
CA SER A 637 -2.76 -24.15 -36.28
C SER A 637 -2.16 -25.11 -35.25
N ARG A 638 -2.93 -26.17 -34.88
CA ARG A 638 -2.35 -27.39 -34.30
C ARG A 638 -3.10 -28.60 -34.78
#